data_5b04ea9c0ce18cff703b5bc5b152d4c9
#
_entry.id   5b04ea9c0ce18cff703b5bc5b152d4c9
#
_cell.length_a   1.000
_cell.length_b   1.000
_cell.length_c   1.000
_cell.angle_alpha   90.00
_cell.angle_beta   90.00
_cell.angle_gamma   90.00
#
_symmetry.space_group_name_H-M   'P 1'
#
loop_
_entity.id
_entity.type
_entity.pdbx_description
1 polymer ?
#
loop_
_entity_poly.entity_id
_entity_poly.type
_entity_poly.pdbx_seq_one_letter_code
_entity_poly.pdbx_strand_id
1 'polypeptide(L)'
;NSGKPYWWGDTATVMDMRGQDFRFQLDTKKMERLGESSGGYGLGMDPYGRFYETHNLEHVSHLVFPDRYINDRTMLKKHTLSNISDHEENGTSRIYPIGQQDSRVNHPEQSGYFSGSCGILHYGGGAFGKEYDQTIWVADVVLNLIHVDKITSDGASFKASRMHEKKEFMASTDRSFRPVNMSVGPDGFIYVIDMHRKVIEHPEWIPDEIEDSLDLDAGKTEGRIYRINKNGSASGFEVDQFKTNEGLVNALSHPNQWVRMTAHQLLMGSSLSDEVAGLLKQTLASNNSFSRLHAMWILSLQGKLTTDQLLSCLSDKEQGIRENALKVAEQYLNDDKILSKVMAMLSDKDQRVRMQAALGLSTLPGTLASEKEKLMLQFLIQATDQSMDDWNVMSLVLAVKEKRTSFFDKLINDKKNPDPRILSSIVLSINDQQELNTILQSLAGSSLPASSVKQVLKTLSGMKLSSYEGLAIMASLEGIEKNADPAMLSSIAVIRNQLGLPPSLKFITASKKAIAQVLNKELSDSLRLEQMFLVKMLPFKEKEALLFQCLRNTEPLQIQEEAIRQLSEERDPKIGYRIVDMWKELGPQTRRYASDLLLYIEIHHDALLTGLEKGVINIGEMNFDLERRRTLLWWTDNTKTKQRAAKLFSDAGVVNRQQAIEKMKPALTLTGNADQGALVFANVCANCHVYGSKGNSVGPALTEINRKSKEAIMHEILDPNSAVDTRYISHRLETRSGGIHIGIVALENDRQVTIKKMGGTEITVLRSDIKQLSSLGTSLMMEGLEGSLTQQQMADLLHYLQKGAN
;
A
#
# COMPACT_ATOMS: atom_id res chain seq x y z
N ASN A 1 5.50 14.65 -9.73
CA ASN A 1 4.92 14.69 -11.08
C ASN A 1 3.83 15.75 -11.19
N SER A 2 4.23 17.00 -11.38
CA SER A 2 3.32 18.13 -11.60
C SER A 2 3.12 18.43 -13.08
N GLY A 3 3.41 17.47 -13.97
CA GLY A 3 3.50 17.67 -15.40
C GLY A 3 2.14 17.91 -16.06
N LYS A 4 2.10 18.91 -16.91
CA LYS A 4 1.00 19.17 -17.86
C LYS A 4 1.57 18.97 -19.26
N PRO A 5 1.66 17.72 -19.77
CA PRO A 5 2.18 17.46 -21.10
C PRO A 5 1.30 18.08 -22.20
N TYR A 6 1.92 18.47 -23.28
CA TYR A 6 1.26 18.96 -24.49
C TYR A 6 2.04 18.48 -25.71
N TRP A 7 1.38 18.44 -26.85
CA TRP A 7 2.06 18.13 -28.11
C TRP A 7 2.92 19.29 -28.59
N TRP A 8 4.04 18.95 -29.18
CA TRP A 8 4.90 19.94 -29.80
C TRP A 8 4.11 20.76 -30.84
N GLY A 9 4.09 22.07 -30.65
CA GLY A 9 3.35 23.00 -31.52
C GLY A 9 1.86 23.17 -31.18
N ASP A 10 1.32 22.43 -30.21
CA ASP A 10 -0.05 22.62 -29.70
C ASP A 10 -0.02 22.76 -28.17
N THR A 11 0.08 24.01 -27.70
CA THR A 11 0.07 24.34 -26.28
C THR A 11 -1.35 24.57 -25.72
N ALA A 12 -2.37 24.51 -26.57
CA ALA A 12 -3.75 24.69 -26.14
C ALA A 12 -4.35 23.43 -25.52
N THR A 13 -3.94 22.26 -25.99
CA THR A 13 -4.39 20.95 -25.47
C THR A 13 -3.43 20.47 -24.39
N VAL A 14 -3.72 20.83 -23.14
CA VAL A 14 -2.94 20.43 -21.97
C VAL A 14 -3.71 19.41 -21.16
N MET A 15 -3.10 18.26 -20.88
CA MET A 15 -3.68 17.24 -20.01
C MET A 15 -3.04 17.34 -18.62
N ASP A 16 -3.87 17.37 -17.57
CA ASP A 16 -3.37 17.28 -16.20
C ASP A 16 -3.03 15.82 -15.88
N MET A 17 -1.74 15.55 -15.65
CA MET A 17 -1.18 14.21 -15.42
C MET A 17 -0.70 14.01 -13.97
N ARG A 18 -1.09 14.87 -13.04
CA ARG A 18 -0.67 14.71 -11.64
C ARG A 18 -1.16 13.39 -11.06
N GLY A 19 -0.24 12.58 -10.56
CA GLY A 19 -0.53 11.26 -10.02
C GLY A 19 -1.06 10.26 -11.05
N GLN A 20 -0.71 10.43 -12.32
CA GLN A 20 -1.19 9.62 -13.44
C GLN A 20 -0.06 9.21 -14.36
N ASP A 21 -0.09 7.98 -14.83
CA ASP A 21 0.64 7.55 -15.99
C ASP A 21 -0.16 7.81 -17.26
N PHE A 22 0.52 7.93 -18.37
CA PHE A 22 -0.11 8.21 -19.66
C PHE A 22 0.51 7.40 -20.79
N ARG A 23 -0.25 7.29 -21.85
CA ARG A 23 0.23 6.78 -23.14
C ARG A 23 -0.11 7.75 -24.25
N PHE A 24 0.62 7.66 -25.34
CA PHE A 24 0.42 8.53 -26.49
C PHE A 24 0.62 7.77 -27.79
N GLN A 25 -0.04 8.25 -28.83
CA GLN A 25 0.07 7.73 -30.17
C GLN A 25 0.65 8.82 -31.07
N LEU A 26 1.79 8.55 -31.68
CA LEU A 26 2.53 9.55 -32.48
C LEU A 26 1.76 9.98 -33.74
N ASP A 27 1.15 9.03 -34.48
CA ASP A 27 0.49 9.30 -35.76
C ASP A 27 -0.76 10.17 -35.59
N THR A 28 -1.55 9.89 -34.56
CA THR A 28 -2.81 10.61 -34.29
C THR A 28 -2.63 11.78 -33.35
N LYS A 29 -1.46 11.95 -32.75
CA LYS A 29 -1.19 12.92 -31.67
C LYS A 29 -2.14 12.80 -30.49
N LYS A 30 -2.69 11.60 -30.25
CA LYS A 30 -3.60 11.35 -29.17
C LYS A 30 -2.83 11.01 -27.90
N MET A 31 -3.15 11.68 -26.80
CA MET A 31 -2.68 11.35 -25.45
C MET A 31 -3.86 10.89 -24.63
N GLU A 32 -3.67 9.91 -23.79
CA GLU A 32 -4.68 9.46 -22.83
C GLU A 32 -4.03 9.02 -21.50
N ARG A 33 -4.76 9.14 -20.42
CA ARG A 33 -4.35 8.60 -19.11
C ARG A 33 -4.35 7.08 -19.19
N LEU A 34 -3.27 6.47 -18.72
CA LEU A 34 -3.17 5.02 -18.59
C LEU A 34 -3.83 4.56 -17.28
N GLY A 35 -3.52 5.23 -16.18
CA GLY A 35 -4.04 4.91 -14.86
C GLY A 35 -3.37 5.75 -13.78
N GLU A 36 -3.68 5.43 -12.53
CA GLU A 36 -2.98 6.01 -11.39
C GLU A 36 -1.51 5.61 -11.41
N SER A 37 -0.63 6.57 -11.10
CA SER A 37 0.79 6.35 -10.97
C SER A 37 1.16 6.12 -9.51
N SER A 38 2.03 5.17 -9.26
CA SER A 38 2.65 4.96 -7.95
C SER A 38 3.50 6.16 -7.49
N GLY A 39 3.88 7.03 -8.43
CA GLY A 39 4.78 8.16 -8.20
C GLY A 39 6.26 7.79 -8.17
N GLY A 40 6.58 6.51 -8.33
CA GLY A 40 7.95 6.01 -8.40
C GLY A 40 8.55 6.05 -9.80
N TYR A 41 9.73 5.47 -9.97
CA TYR A 41 10.46 5.40 -11.23
C TYR A 41 10.54 3.96 -11.74
N GLY A 42 9.66 3.62 -12.66
CA GLY A 42 9.67 2.34 -13.36
C GLY A 42 8.28 1.90 -13.78
N LEU A 43 8.15 1.59 -15.07
CA LEU A 43 6.96 1.01 -15.68
C LEU A 43 7.39 -0.19 -16.53
N GLY A 44 6.96 -1.37 -16.17
CA GLY A 44 7.21 -2.62 -16.89
C GLY A 44 5.94 -3.18 -17.50
N MET A 45 6.09 -3.98 -18.56
CA MET A 45 4.96 -4.63 -19.23
C MET A 45 5.26 -6.10 -19.48
N ASP A 46 4.30 -6.97 -19.13
CA ASP A 46 4.39 -8.39 -19.44
C ASP A 46 4.06 -8.69 -20.92
N PRO A 47 4.29 -9.92 -21.40
CA PRO A 47 3.98 -10.29 -22.80
C PRO A 47 2.50 -10.17 -23.18
N TYR A 48 1.58 -10.09 -22.24
CA TYR A 48 0.14 -9.93 -22.49
C TYR A 48 -0.33 -8.47 -22.38
N GLY A 49 0.61 -7.51 -22.20
CA GLY A 49 0.31 -6.08 -22.15
C GLY A 49 -0.27 -5.62 -20.81
N ARG A 50 0.11 -6.27 -19.71
CA ARG A 50 -0.24 -5.86 -18.34
C ARG A 50 0.89 -5.04 -17.77
N PHE A 51 0.57 -3.98 -17.02
CA PHE A 51 1.53 -3.00 -16.52
C PHE A 51 1.82 -3.19 -15.05
N TYR A 52 3.11 -3.02 -14.71
CA TYR A 52 3.63 -3.09 -13.36
C TYR A 52 4.47 -1.85 -13.07
N GLU A 53 4.36 -1.35 -11.86
CA GLU A 53 5.04 -0.14 -11.41
C GLU A 53 5.79 -0.35 -10.11
N THR A 54 6.74 0.55 -9.83
CA THR A 54 7.44 0.63 -8.54
C THR A 54 7.14 1.95 -7.85
N HIS A 55 7.21 1.94 -6.53
CA HIS A 55 7.33 3.12 -5.68
C HIS A 55 8.48 2.87 -4.71
N ASN A 56 9.11 3.92 -4.19
CA ASN A 56 10.29 3.80 -3.32
C ASN A 56 10.19 2.70 -2.26
N LEU A 57 9.03 2.55 -1.63
CA LEU A 57 8.77 1.59 -0.55
C LEU A 57 8.01 0.34 -1.04
N GLU A 58 7.14 0.52 -2.03
CA GLU A 58 6.30 -0.53 -2.62
C GLU A 58 6.90 -0.97 -3.94
N HIS A 59 7.75 -1.98 -3.91
CA HIS A 59 8.59 -2.34 -5.05
C HIS A 59 7.84 -2.93 -6.24
N VAL A 60 6.60 -3.41 -6.07
CA VAL A 60 5.80 -3.94 -7.17
C VAL A 60 4.31 -3.69 -6.98
N SER A 61 3.74 -2.97 -7.92
CA SER A 61 2.31 -2.75 -8.06
C SER A 61 1.84 -3.15 -9.45
N HIS A 62 0.62 -3.67 -9.57
CA HIS A 62 -0.03 -4.03 -10.82
C HIS A 62 -1.14 -3.04 -11.15
N LEU A 63 -1.09 -2.44 -12.33
CA LEU A 63 -2.21 -1.69 -12.88
C LEU A 63 -3.26 -2.66 -13.40
N VAL A 64 -4.28 -2.90 -12.60
CA VAL A 64 -5.26 -4.00 -12.84
C VAL A 64 -6.10 -3.73 -14.09
N PHE A 65 -6.53 -2.49 -14.28
CA PHE A 65 -7.13 -2.05 -15.54
C PHE A 65 -6.96 -0.53 -15.75
N PRO A 66 -6.88 -0.08 -17.01
CA PRO A 66 -6.64 1.31 -17.34
C PRO A 66 -7.86 2.20 -17.15
N ASP A 67 -7.62 3.49 -16.95
CA ASP A 67 -8.62 4.54 -16.71
C ASP A 67 -9.68 4.69 -17.80
N ARG A 68 -9.40 4.24 -19.01
CA ARG A 68 -10.35 4.36 -20.13
C ARG A 68 -11.71 3.71 -19.88
N TYR A 69 -11.79 2.79 -18.90
CA TYR A 69 -13.04 2.17 -18.47
C TYR A 69 -13.78 2.97 -17.40
N ILE A 70 -13.09 3.96 -16.80
CA ILE A 70 -13.59 4.75 -15.69
C ILE A 70 -13.96 6.14 -16.19
N ASN A 71 -15.25 6.39 -16.35
CA ASN A 71 -15.72 7.70 -16.82
C ASN A 71 -15.74 8.74 -15.69
N ASP A 72 -15.96 8.31 -14.46
CA ASP A 72 -15.97 9.15 -13.28
C ASP A 72 -15.22 8.46 -12.14
N ARG A 73 -14.11 9.04 -11.69
CA ARG A 73 -13.26 8.51 -10.63
C ARG A 73 -13.93 8.57 -9.25
N THR A 74 -14.94 9.41 -9.07
CA THR A 74 -15.68 9.46 -7.81
C THR A 74 -16.44 8.16 -7.52
N MET A 75 -16.70 7.35 -8.57
CA MET A 75 -17.35 6.05 -8.48
C MET A 75 -16.46 4.96 -7.86
N LEU A 76 -15.14 5.15 -7.81
CA LEU A 76 -14.21 4.13 -7.35
C LEU A 76 -13.53 4.58 -6.06
N LYS A 77 -13.82 3.90 -4.96
CA LYS A 77 -13.07 4.06 -3.70
C LYS A 77 -11.72 3.34 -3.68
N LYS A 78 -11.48 2.46 -4.64
CA LYS A 78 -10.26 1.66 -4.71
C LYS A 78 -9.43 2.14 -5.89
N HIS A 79 -8.15 2.33 -5.63
CA HIS A 79 -7.18 2.60 -6.68
C HIS A 79 -7.11 1.45 -7.67
N THR A 80 -6.92 1.75 -8.96
CA THR A 80 -6.73 0.74 -10.00
C THR A 80 -5.31 0.15 -10.00
N LEU A 81 -4.40 0.80 -9.31
CA LEU A 81 -3.07 0.32 -9.01
C LEU A 81 -3.10 -0.47 -7.69
N SER A 82 -2.63 -1.70 -7.70
CA SER A 82 -2.64 -2.60 -6.54
C SER A 82 -1.24 -3.05 -6.20
N ASN A 83 -0.79 -2.80 -4.97
CA ASN A 83 0.39 -3.46 -4.43
C ASN A 83 0.15 -4.97 -4.40
N ILE A 84 1.06 -5.75 -4.96
CA ILE A 84 0.94 -7.20 -5.11
C ILE A 84 2.04 -7.98 -4.38
N SER A 85 2.88 -7.32 -3.60
CA SER A 85 3.90 -7.95 -2.76
C SER A 85 3.27 -8.83 -1.68
N ASP A 86 3.85 -10.01 -1.42
CA ASP A 86 3.43 -10.93 -0.36
C ASP A 86 4.41 -10.98 0.84
N HIS A 87 5.49 -10.22 0.79
CA HIS A 87 6.54 -10.23 1.79
C HIS A 87 6.73 -8.87 2.49
N GLU A 88 5.62 -8.18 2.70
CA GLU A 88 5.62 -6.93 3.45
C GLU A 88 5.73 -7.16 4.96
N GLU A 89 6.59 -6.37 5.60
CA GLU A 89 6.68 -6.23 7.03
C GLU A 89 6.60 -4.74 7.39
N ASN A 90 5.77 -4.37 8.33
CA ASN A 90 5.62 -2.98 8.77
C ASN A 90 5.30 -1.98 7.63
N GLY A 91 4.60 -2.44 6.58
CA GLY A 91 4.25 -1.62 5.41
C GLY A 91 5.33 -1.51 4.34
N THR A 92 6.45 -2.25 4.48
CA THR A 92 7.53 -2.30 3.49
C THR A 92 8.01 -3.74 3.28
N SER A 93 8.52 -4.04 2.09
CA SER A 93 9.03 -5.37 1.76
C SER A 93 10.50 -5.52 2.13
N ARG A 94 10.82 -6.63 2.81
CA ARG A 94 12.16 -6.98 3.25
C ARG A 94 13.08 -7.28 2.08
N ILE A 95 14.34 -6.80 2.13
CA ILE A 95 15.43 -7.13 1.19
C ILE A 95 16.74 -7.40 1.91
N TYR A 96 17.72 -7.99 1.21
CA TYR A 96 18.96 -8.52 1.79
C TYR A 96 20.21 -7.93 1.12
N PRO A 97 20.58 -6.67 1.39
CA PRO A 97 21.81 -6.07 0.89
C PRO A 97 23.03 -6.75 1.49
N ILE A 98 24.15 -6.75 0.80
CA ILE A 98 25.44 -7.31 1.26
C ILE A 98 26.45 -6.22 1.62
N GLY A 99 26.23 -4.98 1.18
CA GLY A 99 27.05 -3.83 1.52
C GLY A 99 26.72 -3.29 2.91
N GLN A 100 27.67 -2.57 3.49
CA GLN A 100 27.48 -1.84 4.73
C GLN A 100 26.44 -0.73 4.50
N GLN A 101 25.47 -0.62 5.43
CA GLN A 101 24.43 0.39 5.36
C GLN A 101 24.69 1.48 6.39
N ASP A 102 24.60 2.73 5.97
CA ASP A 102 24.50 3.83 6.89
C ASP A 102 23.13 3.85 7.55
N SER A 103 23.09 4.34 8.76
CA SER A 103 21.85 4.70 9.41
C SER A 103 21.14 5.73 8.52
N ARG A 104 19.95 5.40 8.02
CA ARG A 104 19.17 6.36 7.26
C ARG A 104 18.63 7.41 8.22
N VAL A 105 18.97 8.64 7.95
CA VAL A 105 18.54 9.78 8.79
C VAL A 105 17.01 9.90 8.82
N ASN A 106 16.34 9.51 7.72
CA ASN A 106 14.90 9.67 7.57
C ASN A 106 14.08 8.50 8.09
N HIS A 107 14.60 7.28 7.94
CA HIS A 107 13.89 6.05 8.26
C HIS A 107 14.87 4.98 8.75
N PRO A 108 15.48 5.14 9.94
CA PRO A 108 16.45 4.17 10.46
C PRO A 108 15.85 2.76 10.63
N GLU A 109 14.55 2.67 10.87
CA GLU A 109 13.80 1.42 10.97
C GLU A 109 13.67 0.67 9.64
N GLN A 110 13.91 1.32 8.50
CA GLN A 110 13.80 0.72 7.17
C GLN A 110 15.10 0.11 6.66
N SER A 111 16.14 0.04 7.49
CA SER A 111 17.38 -0.66 7.14
C SER A 111 17.08 -2.13 6.80
N GLY A 112 17.41 -2.56 5.58
CA GLY A 112 17.08 -3.90 5.08
C GLY A 112 15.67 -4.03 4.48
N TYR A 113 14.99 -2.93 4.20
CA TYR A 113 13.71 -2.88 3.47
C TYR A 113 13.84 -2.00 2.23
N PHE A 114 12.97 -2.20 1.25
CA PHE A 114 12.94 -1.32 0.08
C PHE A 114 12.79 0.14 0.51
N SER A 115 13.59 0.99 -0.11
CA SER A 115 13.62 2.40 0.23
C SER A 115 13.92 3.31 -0.96
N GLY A 116 14.34 2.73 -2.07
CA GLY A 116 14.61 3.40 -3.33
C GLY A 116 14.36 2.46 -4.50
N SER A 117 13.25 1.68 -4.47
CA SER A 117 12.95 0.76 -5.56
C SER A 117 12.68 1.53 -6.86
N CYS A 118 13.23 1.03 -7.95
CA CYS A 118 13.17 1.65 -9.27
C CYS A 118 13.41 0.64 -10.39
N GLY A 119 13.19 1.06 -11.65
CA GLY A 119 13.61 0.33 -12.83
C GLY A 119 13.00 -1.07 -12.95
N ILE A 120 11.70 -1.22 -12.80
CA ILE A 120 11.00 -2.50 -12.89
C ILE A 120 11.11 -3.10 -14.30
N LEU A 121 11.35 -4.40 -14.37
CA LEU A 121 11.41 -5.16 -15.61
C LEU A 121 10.64 -6.48 -15.45
N HIS A 122 9.66 -6.73 -16.32
CA HIS A 122 9.16 -8.10 -16.52
C HIS A 122 10.11 -8.84 -17.44
N TYR A 123 10.72 -9.92 -16.95
CA TYR A 123 11.69 -10.66 -17.73
C TYR A 123 11.01 -11.57 -18.76
N GLY A 124 11.35 -11.38 -20.01
CA GLY A 124 10.88 -12.17 -21.13
C GLY A 124 12.01 -12.51 -22.12
N GLY A 125 13.27 -12.52 -21.65
CA GLY A 125 14.44 -12.74 -22.51
C GLY A 125 14.66 -14.20 -22.93
N GLY A 126 14.21 -15.17 -22.11
CA GLY A 126 14.37 -16.59 -22.37
C GLY A 126 15.78 -17.14 -22.15
N ALA A 127 16.79 -16.29 -21.85
CA ALA A 127 18.19 -16.72 -21.73
C ALA A 127 18.57 -17.29 -20.37
N PHE A 128 17.83 -16.93 -19.28
CA PHE A 128 18.13 -17.42 -17.92
C PHE A 128 17.48 -18.77 -17.59
N GLY A 129 16.58 -19.26 -18.42
CA GLY A 129 15.85 -20.51 -18.22
C GLY A 129 14.40 -20.29 -17.79
N LYS A 130 13.60 -21.35 -17.82
CA LYS A 130 12.15 -21.31 -17.56
C LYS A 130 11.79 -20.86 -16.14
N GLU A 131 12.70 -21.04 -15.18
CA GLU A 131 12.52 -20.63 -13.80
C GLU A 131 12.42 -19.09 -13.64
N TYR A 132 12.94 -18.34 -14.62
CA TYR A 132 12.87 -16.90 -14.68
C TYR A 132 11.74 -16.38 -15.57
N ASP A 133 11.02 -17.26 -16.27
CA ASP A 133 9.84 -16.86 -17.01
C ASP A 133 8.79 -16.29 -16.04
N GLN A 134 8.14 -15.21 -16.43
CA GLN A 134 7.13 -14.50 -15.61
C GLN A 134 7.68 -14.01 -14.24
N THR A 135 8.92 -13.56 -14.23
CA THR A 135 9.52 -12.88 -13.08
C THR A 135 9.56 -11.38 -13.28
N ILE A 136 9.45 -10.66 -12.17
CA ILE A 136 9.64 -9.20 -12.12
C ILE A 136 10.95 -8.93 -11.42
N TRP A 137 11.75 -8.05 -12.01
CA TRP A 137 13.04 -7.60 -11.54
C TRP A 137 12.94 -6.15 -11.13
N VAL A 138 13.38 -5.82 -9.93
CA VAL A 138 13.34 -4.47 -9.39
C VAL A 138 14.70 -4.11 -8.82
N ALA A 139 15.22 -2.95 -9.18
CA ALA A 139 16.42 -2.41 -8.58
C ALA A 139 16.09 -1.63 -7.31
N ASP A 140 16.98 -1.66 -6.31
CA ASP A 140 16.99 -0.68 -5.22
C ASP A 140 18.29 0.13 -5.31
N VAL A 141 18.13 1.39 -5.64
CA VAL A 141 19.25 2.31 -5.87
C VAL A 141 19.93 2.70 -4.56
N VAL A 142 19.24 2.63 -3.44
CA VAL A 142 19.78 2.95 -2.11
C VAL A 142 20.61 1.79 -1.56
N LEU A 143 20.11 0.56 -1.72
CA LEU A 143 20.68 -0.63 -1.10
C LEU A 143 21.59 -1.43 -2.05
N ASN A 144 21.87 -0.89 -3.25
CA ASN A 144 22.86 -1.42 -4.19
C ASN A 144 22.55 -2.85 -4.65
N LEU A 145 21.30 -3.13 -5.04
CA LEU A 145 20.88 -4.49 -5.35
C LEU A 145 19.79 -4.56 -6.43
N ILE A 146 19.59 -5.77 -6.93
CA ILE A 146 18.49 -6.14 -7.82
C ILE A 146 17.77 -7.33 -7.18
N HIS A 147 16.49 -7.13 -6.93
CA HIS A 147 15.54 -8.09 -6.40
C HIS A 147 14.76 -8.79 -7.52
N VAL A 148 14.33 -10.04 -7.29
CA VAL A 148 13.50 -10.79 -8.24
C VAL A 148 12.33 -11.46 -7.53
N ASP A 149 11.14 -11.20 -8.05
CA ASP A 149 9.89 -11.84 -7.66
C ASP A 149 9.36 -12.78 -8.74
N LYS A 150 8.76 -13.88 -8.30
CA LYS A 150 7.86 -14.70 -9.13
C LYS A 150 6.47 -14.13 -9.08
N ILE A 151 5.82 -14.06 -10.23
CA ILE A 151 4.45 -13.57 -10.35
C ILE A 151 3.51 -14.75 -10.55
N THR A 152 2.52 -14.86 -9.68
CA THR A 152 1.47 -15.87 -9.74
C THR A 152 0.10 -15.21 -9.81
N SER A 153 -0.87 -15.90 -10.40
CA SER A 153 -2.24 -15.39 -10.47
C SER A 153 -2.88 -15.34 -9.09
N ASP A 154 -3.52 -14.22 -8.77
CA ASP A 154 -4.34 -14.04 -7.57
C ASP A 154 -5.64 -13.31 -7.95
N GLY A 155 -6.70 -14.09 -8.17
CA GLY A 155 -7.95 -13.54 -8.69
C GLY A 155 -7.78 -12.91 -10.07
N ALA A 156 -8.29 -11.70 -10.23
CA ALA A 156 -8.12 -10.90 -11.44
C ALA A 156 -6.79 -10.12 -11.45
N SER A 157 -6.02 -10.17 -10.37
CA SER A 157 -4.69 -9.57 -10.25
C SER A 157 -3.62 -10.64 -10.08
N PHE A 158 -2.54 -10.29 -9.41
CA PHE A 158 -1.36 -11.12 -9.19
C PHE A 158 -0.89 -11.02 -7.75
N LYS A 159 -0.01 -11.96 -7.40
CA LYS A 159 0.80 -11.97 -6.20
C LYS A 159 2.26 -12.10 -6.60
N ALA A 160 3.10 -11.25 -6.04
CA ALA A 160 4.54 -11.26 -6.22
C ALA A 160 5.20 -11.87 -4.99
N SER A 161 5.97 -12.92 -5.22
CA SER A 161 6.64 -13.69 -4.18
C SER A 161 8.13 -13.74 -4.43
N ARG A 162 8.92 -13.55 -3.39
CA ARG A 162 10.38 -13.60 -3.44
C ARG A 162 10.89 -14.87 -4.13
N MET A 163 11.79 -14.72 -5.11
CA MET A 163 12.40 -15.86 -5.79
C MET A 163 13.52 -16.50 -4.98
N HIS A 164 14.29 -15.72 -4.23
CA HIS A 164 15.47 -16.16 -3.50
C HIS A 164 15.32 -15.85 -2.01
N GLU A 165 15.30 -16.90 -1.18
CA GLU A 165 15.18 -16.74 0.27
C GLU A 165 16.43 -16.09 0.87
N LYS A 166 16.24 -15.05 1.69
CA LYS A 166 17.28 -14.36 2.46
C LYS A 166 18.50 -13.89 1.65
N LYS A 167 18.35 -13.68 0.35
CA LYS A 167 19.36 -13.12 -0.55
C LYS A 167 18.71 -12.46 -1.76
N GLU A 168 19.46 -11.63 -2.44
CA GLU A 168 19.03 -10.99 -3.68
C GLU A 168 19.69 -11.65 -4.90
N PHE A 169 19.14 -11.40 -6.08
CA PHE A 169 19.70 -11.90 -7.33
C PHE A 169 21.10 -11.30 -7.58
N MET A 170 21.23 -10.00 -7.39
CA MET A 170 22.47 -9.24 -7.51
C MET A 170 22.53 -8.23 -6.37
N ALA A 171 23.68 -8.11 -5.73
CA ALA A 171 23.94 -7.09 -4.75
C ALA A 171 25.43 -6.71 -4.78
N SER A 172 25.75 -5.48 -4.40
CA SER A 172 27.12 -4.97 -4.40
C SER A 172 27.52 -4.46 -3.02
N THR A 173 28.82 -4.63 -2.68
CA THR A 173 29.47 -3.96 -1.56
C THR A 173 29.99 -2.58 -1.95
N ASP A 174 30.06 -2.29 -3.25
CA ASP A 174 30.41 -0.95 -3.75
C ASP A 174 29.21 -0.03 -3.58
N ARG A 175 29.35 0.94 -2.71
CA ARG A 175 28.31 1.93 -2.41
C ARG A 175 28.00 2.87 -3.58
N SER A 176 28.88 2.96 -4.56
CA SER A 176 28.66 3.74 -5.77
C SER A 176 27.82 2.99 -6.82
N PHE A 177 27.65 1.66 -6.68
CA PHE A 177 26.75 0.89 -7.54
C PHE A 177 25.31 1.30 -7.29
N ARG A 178 24.70 1.97 -8.28
CA ARG A 178 23.34 2.50 -8.20
C ARG A 178 22.52 2.02 -9.39
N PRO A 179 22.00 0.79 -9.35
CA PRO A 179 21.16 0.28 -10.43
C PRO A 179 19.85 1.07 -10.48
N VAL A 180 19.59 1.72 -11.61
CA VAL A 180 18.41 2.60 -11.77
C VAL A 180 17.41 2.08 -12.79
N ASN A 181 17.83 1.25 -13.73
CA ASN A 181 16.94 0.66 -14.73
C ASN A 181 17.54 -0.61 -15.34
N MET A 182 16.68 -1.42 -15.94
CA MET A 182 17.04 -2.67 -16.59
C MET A 182 16.32 -2.84 -17.90
N SER A 183 16.92 -3.52 -18.86
CA SER A 183 16.30 -3.86 -20.13
C SER A 183 16.78 -5.23 -20.62
N VAL A 184 15.92 -5.94 -21.33
CA VAL A 184 16.30 -7.17 -22.04
C VAL A 184 16.88 -6.80 -23.40
N GLY A 185 18.04 -7.36 -23.71
CA GLY A 185 18.68 -7.18 -25.02
C GLY A 185 18.22 -8.19 -26.08
N PRO A 186 18.67 -8.02 -27.34
CA PRO A 186 18.40 -8.95 -28.44
C PRO A 186 18.94 -10.36 -28.18
N ASP A 187 19.93 -10.50 -27.32
CA ASP A 187 20.54 -11.75 -26.89
C ASP A 187 19.78 -12.42 -25.71
N GLY A 188 18.70 -11.80 -25.23
CA GLY A 188 17.89 -12.31 -24.13
C GLY A 188 18.45 -12.06 -22.75
N PHE A 189 19.62 -11.45 -22.63
CA PHE A 189 20.25 -11.08 -21.37
C PHE A 189 19.76 -9.73 -20.86
N ILE A 190 20.05 -9.45 -19.58
CA ILE A 190 19.65 -8.22 -18.91
C ILE A 190 20.80 -7.22 -18.93
N TYR A 191 20.48 -6.01 -19.34
CA TYR A 191 21.36 -4.85 -19.29
C TYR A 191 20.93 -3.95 -18.17
N VAL A 192 21.84 -3.70 -17.20
CA VAL A 192 21.60 -2.91 -15.99
C VAL A 192 22.28 -1.57 -16.14
N ILE A 193 21.53 -0.50 -16.02
CA ILE A 193 22.05 0.86 -16.00
C ILE A 193 22.46 1.20 -14.57
N ASP A 194 23.73 1.46 -14.35
CA ASP A 194 24.33 1.90 -13.10
C ASP A 194 24.63 3.41 -13.20
N MET A 195 23.92 4.21 -12.39
CA MET A 195 24.14 5.66 -12.32
C MET A 195 25.48 6.01 -11.68
N HIS A 196 26.03 5.12 -10.86
CA HIS A 196 27.32 5.20 -10.18
C HIS A 196 27.52 6.49 -9.37
N ARG A 197 26.81 6.63 -8.26
CA ARG A 197 26.85 7.78 -7.35
C ARG A 197 27.11 7.34 -5.92
N LYS A 198 27.98 8.04 -5.19
CA LYS A 198 28.14 7.83 -3.75
C LYS A 198 26.93 8.35 -2.99
N VAL A 199 26.49 9.56 -3.31
CA VAL A 199 25.33 10.21 -2.70
C VAL A 199 24.22 10.29 -3.72
N ILE A 200 22.99 9.90 -3.33
CA ILE A 200 21.80 9.90 -4.18
C ILE A 200 20.62 10.65 -3.55
N GLU A 201 20.71 10.97 -2.26
CA GLU A 201 19.68 11.76 -1.60
C GLU A 201 19.72 13.21 -2.11
N HIS A 202 18.53 13.83 -2.20
CA HIS A 202 18.43 15.25 -2.48
C HIS A 202 18.97 16.04 -1.28
N PRO A 203 19.73 17.14 -1.48
CA PRO A 203 20.30 17.93 -0.38
C PRO A 203 19.29 18.29 0.70
N GLU A 204 18.07 18.68 0.34
CA GLU A 204 16.98 18.98 1.31
C GLU A 204 16.64 17.82 2.28
N TRP A 205 17.04 16.57 1.96
CA TRP A 205 16.82 15.41 2.78
C TRP A 205 18.04 14.98 3.60
N ILE A 206 19.15 15.71 3.43
CA ILE A 206 20.41 15.50 4.16
C ILE A 206 20.47 16.56 5.26
N PRO A 207 20.73 16.22 6.53
CA PRO A 207 20.95 17.22 7.56
C PRO A 207 22.15 18.12 7.21
N ASP A 208 22.00 19.42 7.40
CA ASP A 208 23.00 20.44 7.06
C ASP A 208 24.39 20.10 7.62
N GLU A 209 24.44 19.54 8.85
CA GLU A 209 25.69 19.18 9.54
C GLU A 209 26.46 18.03 8.83
N ILE A 210 25.76 17.24 8.02
CA ILE A 210 26.34 16.13 7.27
C ILE A 210 26.62 16.54 5.83
N GLU A 211 25.74 17.38 5.25
CA GLU A 211 25.82 17.81 3.84
C GLU A 211 27.18 18.43 3.52
N ASP A 212 27.68 19.36 4.37
CA ASP A 212 28.97 20.02 4.20
C ASP A 212 30.15 19.05 4.17
N SER A 213 30.00 17.84 4.70
CA SER A 213 31.04 16.81 4.73
C SER A 213 31.00 15.86 3.53
N LEU A 214 29.97 15.93 2.68
CA LEU A 214 29.74 15.01 1.56
C LEU A 214 30.18 15.61 0.23
N ASP A 215 30.83 14.79 -0.62
CA ASP A 215 31.01 15.08 -2.03
C ASP A 215 29.77 14.62 -2.81
N LEU A 216 28.81 15.54 -2.98
CA LEU A 216 27.54 15.29 -3.67
C LEU A 216 27.72 14.95 -5.17
N ASP A 217 28.85 15.31 -5.77
CA ASP A 217 29.18 15.04 -7.17
C ASP A 217 30.00 13.75 -7.38
N ALA A 218 30.40 13.07 -6.32
CA ALA A 218 31.21 11.86 -6.40
C ALA A 218 30.60 10.80 -7.32
N GLY A 219 31.29 10.40 -8.36
CA GLY A 219 30.87 9.45 -9.39
C GLY A 219 30.08 10.05 -10.55
N LYS A 220 30.00 11.39 -10.69
CA LYS A 220 29.15 12.08 -11.69
C LYS A 220 29.45 11.71 -13.17
N THR A 221 30.66 11.26 -13.48
CA THR A 221 31.09 10.91 -14.83
C THR A 221 31.36 9.42 -15.00
N GLU A 222 30.97 8.59 -14.02
CA GLU A 222 31.37 7.19 -13.94
C GLU A 222 30.21 6.20 -14.16
N GLY A 223 29.08 6.67 -14.69
CA GLY A 223 27.95 5.83 -15.05
C GLY A 223 28.33 4.74 -16.05
N ARG A 224 27.69 3.56 -15.93
CA ARG A 224 28.03 2.38 -16.73
C ARG A 224 26.82 1.49 -16.99
N ILE A 225 26.98 0.57 -17.94
CA ILE A 225 26.00 -0.45 -18.26
C ILE A 225 26.64 -1.81 -18.05
N TYR A 226 26.03 -2.62 -17.20
CA TYR A 226 26.41 -4.02 -17.01
C TYR A 226 25.52 -4.91 -17.87
N ARG A 227 26.10 -5.93 -18.49
CA ARG A 227 25.39 -7.02 -19.15
C ARG A 227 25.48 -8.26 -18.26
N ILE A 228 24.35 -8.73 -17.79
CA ILE A 228 24.25 -9.94 -16.99
C ILE A 228 23.97 -11.11 -17.93
N ASN A 229 24.86 -12.08 -17.96
CA ASN A 229 24.72 -13.28 -18.78
C ASN A 229 24.84 -14.56 -17.96
N LYS A 230 24.33 -15.67 -18.48
CA LYS A 230 24.46 -17.00 -17.88
C LYS A 230 25.54 -17.77 -18.64
N ASN A 231 26.75 -17.86 -18.06
CA ASN A 231 27.85 -18.74 -18.50
C ASN A 231 28.08 -18.85 -20.03
N GLY A 232 28.11 -17.70 -20.70
CA GLY A 232 28.54 -17.64 -22.10
C GLY A 232 27.54 -18.10 -23.17
N SER A 233 26.33 -18.51 -22.80
CA SER A 233 25.30 -18.83 -23.78
C SER A 233 24.65 -17.55 -24.32
N ALA A 234 24.96 -17.17 -25.55
CA ALA A 234 24.17 -16.19 -26.29
C ALA A 234 22.94 -16.92 -26.88
N SER A 235 21.72 -16.37 -26.67
CA SER A 235 20.61 -16.77 -27.54
C SER A 235 20.95 -16.24 -28.94
N GLY A 236 21.07 -17.13 -29.93
CA GLY A 236 21.38 -16.76 -31.27
C GLY A 236 20.27 -15.93 -31.90
N PHE A 237 20.41 -14.61 -31.85
CA PHE A 237 19.56 -13.72 -32.63
C PHE A 237 20.35 -13.27 -33.88
N GLU A 238 19.81 -13.62 -35.05
CA GLU A 238 20.35 -13.17 -36.32
C GLU A 238 19.49 -12.05 -36.88
N VAL A 239 20.11 -10.87 -37.09
CA VAL A 239 19.45 -9.68 -37.64
C VAL A 239 18.82 -9.96 -39.01
N ASP A 240 19.34 -10.92 -39.77
CA ASP A 240 18.83 -11.31 -41.07
C ASP A 240 17.39 -11.85 -41.04
N GLN A 241 16.93 -12.36 -39.89
CA GLN A 241 15.53 -12.75 -39.72
C GLN A 241 14.53 -11.61 -39.93
N PHE A 242 14.96 -10.35 -39.72
CA PHE A 242 14.08 -9.17 -39.91
C PHE A 242 14.09 -8.61 -41.35
N LYS A 243 14.85 -9.21 -42.26
CA LYS A 243 14.96 -8.71 -43.63
C LYS A 243 13.83 -9.21 -44.56
N THR A 244 13.09 -10.25 -44.16
CA THR A 244 12.03 -10.83 -44.98
C THR A 244 10.72 -10.86 -44.27
N ASN A 245 9.61 -10.80 -45.00
CA ASN A 245 8.26 -10.90 -44.44
C ASN A 245 8.05 -12.21 -43.64
N GLU A 246 8.50 -13.33 -44.22
CA GLU A 246 8.42 -14.64 -43.57
C GLU A 246 9.26 -14.67 -42.27
N GLY A 247 10.47 -14.09 -42.32
CA GLY A 247 11.35 -14.00 -41.15
C GLY A 247 10.75 -13.16 -40.02
N LEU A 248 10.09 -12.03 -40.34
CA LEU A 248 9.35 -11.21 -39.37
C LEU A 248 8.19 -11.99 -38.71
N VAL A 249 7.40 -12.70 -39.52
CA VAL A 249 6.27 -13.50 -38.97
C VAL A 249 6.79 -14.64 -38.08
N ASN A 250 7.87 -15.31 -38.52
CA ASN A 250 8.49 -16.38 -37.73
C ASN A 250 9.09 -15.85 -36.41
N ALA A 251 9.65 -14.64 -36.41
CA ALA A 251 10.21 -14.00 -35.22
C ALA A 251 9.13 -13.72 -34.14
N LEU A 252 7.85 -13.68 -34.48
CA LEU A 252 6.76 -13.57 -33.49
C LEU A 252 6.67 -14.79 -32.55
N SER A 253 7.31 -15.92 -32.90
CA SER A 253 7.38 -17.12 -32.05
C SER A 253 8.65 -17.20 -31.21
N HIS A 254 9.56 -16.25 -31.33
CA HIS A 254 10.85 -16.28 -30.68
C HIS A 254 10.72 -16.27 -29.15
N PRO A 255 11.52 -17.03 -28.38
CA PRO A 255 11.45 -17.02 -26.91
C PRO A 255 11.74 -15.65 -26.28
N ASN A 256 12.62 -14.87 -26.90
CA ASN A 256 12.95 -13.52 -26.42
C ASN A 256 11.85 -12.52 -26.81
N GLN A 257 11.26 -11.85 -25.80
CA GLN A 257 10.24 -10.82 -25.98
C GLN A 257 10.74 -9.64 -26.80
N TRP A 258 11.99 -9.24 -26.64
CA TRP A 258 12.57 -8.15 -27.42
C TRP A 258 12.47 -8.44 -28.93
N VAL A 259 12.81 -9.66 -29.34
CA VAL A 259 12.72 -10.10 -30.76
C VAL A 259 11.28 -10.07 -31.24
N ARG A 260 10.34 -10.62 -30.46
CA ARG A 260 8.90 -10.62 -30.81
C ARG A 260 8.34 -9.21 -30.95
N MET A 261 8.67 -8.32 -29.99
CA MET A 261 8.20 -6.93 -30.02
C MET A 261 8.78 -6.14 -31.18
N THR A 262 10.07 -6.33 -31.49
CA THR A 262 10.72 -5.71 -32.66
C THR A 262 10.07 -6.16 -33.97
N ALA A 263 9.83 -7.47 -34.12
CA ALA A 263 9.13 -8.00 -35.29
C ALA A 263 7.69 -7.45 -35.40
N HIS A 264 6.97 -7.39 -34.29
CA HIS A 264 5.62 -6.78 -34.22
C HIS A 264 5.65 -5.31 -34.70
N GLN A 265 6.57 -4.53 -34.16
CA GLN A 265 6.71 -3.10 -34.52
C GLN A 265 7.04 -2.92 -36.02
N LEU A 266 7.95 -3.73 -36.56
CA LEU A 266 8.31 -3.69 -37.97
C LEU A 266 7.11 -4.08 -38.87
N LEU A 267 6.31 -5.08 -38.49
CA LEU A 267 5.10 -5.45 -39.22
C LEU A 267 4.00 -4.39 -39.11
N MET A 268 3.96 -3.61 -38.04
CA MET A 268 3.03 -2.50 -37.88
C MET A 268 3.48 -1.22 -38.61
N GLY A 269 4.76 -1.08 -38.91
CA GLY A 269 5.36 0.13 -39.56
C GLY A 269 4.96 0.33 -41.00
N SER A 270 4.29 -0.62 -41.64
CA SER A 270 3.78 -0.53 -43.03
C SER A 270 2.40 -1.21 -43.14
N SER A 271 1.67 -0.86 -44.23
CA SER A 271 0.44 -1.59 -44.55
C SER A 271 0.75 -3.05 -44.90
N LEU A 272 -0.02 -3.97 -44.36
CA LEU A 272 0.17 -5.39 -44.61
C LEU A 272 -0.16 -5.78 -46.05
N SER A 273 0.80 -6.39 -46.77
CA SER A 273 0.50 -7.09 -48.01
C SER A 273 -0.44 -8.29 -47.76
N ASP A 274 -1.12 -8.74 -48.80
CA ASP A 274 -2.00 -9.92 -48.69
C ASP A 274 -1.19 -11.19 -48.37
N GLU A 275 0.06 -11.29 -48.82
CA GLU A 275 0.98 -12.36 -48.46
C GLU A 275 1.23 -12.38 -46.95
N VAL A 276 1.65 -11.26 -46.33
CA VAL A 276 1.91 -11.17 -44.90
C VAL A 276 0.66 -11.41 -44.09
N ALA A 277 -0.48 -10.87 -44.52
CA ALA A 277 -1.77 -11.14 -43.88
C ALA A 277 -2.14 -12.62 -43.94
N GLY A 278 -1.82 -13.30 -45.04
CA GLY A 278 -1.98 -14.77 -45.20
C GLY A 278 -1.13 -15.56 -44.19
N LEU A 279 0.17 -15.19 -44.03
CA LEU A 279 1.06 -15.82 -43.06
C LEU A 279 0.57 -15.58 -41.61
N LEU A 280 0.16 -14.34 -41.27
CA LEU A 280 -0.38 -14.02 -39.95
C LEU A 280 -1.67 -14.79 -39.65
N LYS A 281 -2.55 -14.96 -40.65
CA LYS A 281 -3.78 -15.77 -40.47
C LYS A 281 -3.45 -17.26 -40.19
N GLN A 282 -2.42 -17.81 -40.84
CA GLN A 282 -1.92 -19.14 -40.50
C GLN A 282 -1.34 -19.21 -39.09
N THR A 283 -0.66 -18.12 -38.66
CA THR A 283 -0.05 -18.04 -37.32
C THR A 283 -1.09 -18.06 -36.21
N LEU A 284 -2.34 -17.65 -36.44
CA LEU A 284 -3.43 -17.78 -35.45
C LEU A 284 -3.70 -19.24 -35.04
N ALA A 285 -3.33 -20.21 -35.82
CA ALA A 285 -3.42 -21.65 -35.51
C ALA A 285 -2.13 -22.23 -34.90
N SER A 286 -1.10 -21.42 -34.67
CA SER A 286 0.19 -21.86 -34.12
C SER A 286 0.04 -22.44 -32.70
N ASN A 287 0.89 -23.42 -32.35
CA ASN A 287 0.98 -23.92 -30.98
C ASN A 287 1.59 -22.89 -30.00
N ASN A 288 2.38 -21.93 -30.50
CA ASN A 288 2.99 -20.88 -29.69
C ASN A 288 1.94 -19.80 -29.36
N SER A 289 1.67 -19.56 -28.09
CA SER A 289 0.68 -18.58 -27.64
C SER A 289 1.08 -17.13 -27.98
N PHE A 290 2.35 -16.79 -27.88
CA PHE A 290 2.82 -15.44 -28.18
C PHE A 290 2.69 -15.11 -29.67
N SER A 291 3.00 -16.05 -30.56
CA SER A 291 2.80 -15.80 -31.99
C SER A 291 1.32 -15.61 -32.34
N ARG A 292 0.40 -16.40 -31.73
CA ARG A 292 -1.05 -16.17 -31.90
C ARG A 292 -1.47 -14.79 -31.38
N LEU A 293 -0.96 -14.39 -30.23
CA LEU A 293 -1.23 -13.07 -29.63
C LEU A 293 -0.82 -11.94 -30.55
N HIS A 294 0.43 -11.95 -31.01
CA HIS A 294 0.96 -10.93 -31.90
C HIS A 294 0.22 -10.88 -33.25
N ALA A 295 -0.06 -12.06 -33.85
CA ALA A 295 -0.80 -12.16 -35.11
C ALA A 295 -2.22 -11.57 -34.99
N MET A 296 -2.93 -11.89 -33.90
CA MET A 296 -4.27 -11.32 -33.62
C MET A 296 -4.24 -9.81 -33.54
N TRP A 297 -3.31 -9.23 -32.77
CA TRP A 297 -3.20 -7.78 -32.65
C TRP A 297 -2.83 -7.09 -33.96
N ILE A 298 -1.86 -7.64 -34.70
CA ILE A 298 -1.42 -7.07 -35.99
C ILE A 298 -2.58 -7.08 -36.98
N LEU A 299 -3.24 -8.23 -37.13
CA LEU A 299 -4.41 -8.36 -38.05
C LEU A 299 -5.57 -7.43 -37.64
N SER A 300 -5.84 -7.31 -36.34
CA SER A 300 -6.89 -6.41 -35.84
C SER A 300 -6.57 -4.95 -36.12
N LEU A 301 -5.39 -4.49 -35.76
CA LEU A 301 -4.98 -3.08 -35.94
C LEU A 301 -4.86 -2.66 -37.41
N GLN A 302 -4.61 -3.64 -38.30
CA GLN A 302 -4.56 -3.45 -39.76
C GLN A 302 -5.92 -3.72 -40.46
N GLY A 303 -7.00 -3.95 -39.67
CA GLY A 303 -8.34 -4.18 -40.23
C GLY A 303 -8.49 -5.49 -41.06
N LYS A 304 -7.61 -6.46 -40.85
CA LYS A 304 -7.55 -7.75 -41.60
C LYS A 304 -8.06 -8.96 -40.78
N LEU A 305 -8.46 -8.75 -39.51
CA LEU A 305 -9.01 -9.80 -38.64
C LEU A 305 -10.51 -10.01 -38.93
N THR A 306 -10.93 -11.26 -39.20
CA THR A 306 -12.34 -11.58 -39.46
C THR A 306 -13.08 -11.91 -38.16
N THR A 307 -14.45 -11.79 -38.16
CA THR A 307 -15.32 -12.18 -37.03
C THR A 307 -15.05 -13.61 -36.57
N ASP A 308 -14.93 -14.58 -37.49
CA ASP A 308 -14.69 -16.00 -37.15
C ASP A 308 -13.32 -16.22 -36.51
N GLN A 309 -12.29 -15.49 -36.97
CA GLN A 309 -10.96 -15.52 -36.35
C GLN A 309 -10.99 -14.92 -34.93
N LEU A 310 -11.69 -13.81 -34.72
CA LEU A 310 -11.85 -13.23 -33.41
C LEU A 310 -12.63 -14.15 -32.46
N LEU A 311 -13.71 -14.82 -32.93
CA LEU A 311 -14.45 -15.81 -32.16
C LEU A 311 -13.56 -17.00 -31.75
N SER A 312 -12.65 -17.42 -32.64
CA SER A 312 -11.64 -18.44 -32.33
C SER A 312 -10.69 -17.97 -31.21
N CYS A 313 -10.17 -16.74 -31.29
CA CYS A 313 -9.31 -16.16 -30.26
C CYS A 313 -10.04 -15.98 -28.91
N LEU A 314 -11.32 -15.59 -28.91
CA LEU A 314 -12.19 -15.53 -27.72
C LEU A 314 -12.45 -16.92 -27.10
N SER A 315 -12.12 -17.98 -27.81
CA SER A 315 -12.24 -19.38 -27.34
C SER A 315 -10.88 -20.06 -27.16
N ASP A 316 -9.78 -19.32 -27.22
CA ASP A 316 -8.44 -19.88 -27.12
C ASP A 316 -8.21 -20.60 -25.79
N LYS A 317 -7.39 -21.65 -25.81
CA LYS A 317 -7.01 -22.40 -24.61
C LYS A 317 -6.23 -21.55 -23.60
N GLU A 318 -5.45 -20.57 -24.11
CA GLU A 318 -4.60 -19.70 -23.30
C GLU A 318 -5.39 -18.47 -22.79
N GLN A 319 -5.44 -18.30 -21.48
CA GLN A 319 -6.20 -17.23 -20.82
C GLN A 319 -5.76 -15.85 -21.26
N GLY A 320 -4.45 -15.62 -21.42
CA GLY A 320 -3.92 -14.32 -21.85
C GLY A 320 -4.34 -13.94 -23.27
N ILE A 321 -4.60 -14.91 -24.14
CA ILE A 321 -5.16 -14.67 -25.48
C ILE A 321 -6.63 -14.32 -25.37
N ARG A 322 -7.42 -15.08 -24.58
CA ARG A 322 -8.84 -14.75 -24.37
C ARG A 322 -9.02 -13.35 -23.79
N GLU A 323 -8.19 -12.97 -22.81
CA GLU A 323 -8.17 -11.62 -22.24
C GLU A 323 -7.90 -10.55 -23.31
N ASN A 324 -6.87 -10.76 -24.13
CA ASN A 324 -6.54 -9.80 -25.21
C ASN A 324 -7.57 -9.80 -26.34
N ALA A 325 -8.16 -10.95 -26.66
CA ALA A 325 -9.25 -11.05 -27.64
C ALA A 325 -10.49 -10.25 -27.18
N LEU A 326 -10.79 -10.19 -25.89
CA LEU A 326 -11.83 -9.33 -25.32
C LEU A 326 -11.51 -7.85 -25.52
N LYS A 327 -10.25 -7.42 -25.34
CA LYS A 327 -9.83 -6.05 -25.65
C LYS A 327 -10.00 -5.70 -27.13
N VAL A 328 -9.69 -6.64 -28.02
CA VAL A 328 -9.93 -6.49 -29.46
C VAL A 328 -11.44 -6.45 -29.76
N ALA A 329 -12.24 -7.31 -29.10
CA ALA A 329 -13.67 -7.43 -29.32
C ALA A 329 -14.45 -6.15 -29.01
N GLU A 330 -13.93 -5.23 -28.22
CA GLU A 330 -14.56 -3.94 -27.90
C GLU A 330 -14.93 -3.14 -29.15
N GLN A 331 -14.18 -3.26 -30.24
CA GLN A 331 -14.45 -2.60 -31.51
C GLN A 331 -15.53 -3.30 -32.33
N TYR A 332 -15.90 -4.54 -31.96
CA TYR A 332 -16.81 -5.40 -32.71
C TYR A 332 -18.09 -5.74 -31.93
N LEU A 333 -18.39 -5.05 -30.82
CA LEU A 333 -19.57 -5.33 -29.98
C LEU A 333 -20.92 -5.06 -30.67
N ASN A 334 -20.92 -4.40 -31.84
CA ASN A 334 -22.09 -4.25 -32.67
C ASN A 334 -22.46 -5.56 -33.43
N ASP A 335 -21.54 -6.50 -33.57
CA ASP A 335 -21.77 -7.84 -34.10
C ASP A 335 -22.42 -8.71 -33.04
N ASP A 336 -23.62 -9.24 -33.31
CA ASP A 336 -24.39 -10.02 -32.33
C ASP A 336 -23.69 -11.32 -31.91
N LYS A 337 -22.89 -11.94 -32.79
CA LYS A 337 -22.11 -13.13 -32.43
C LYS A 337 -21.01 -12.80 -31.46
N ILE A 338 -20.30 -11.70 -31.71
CA ILE A 338 -19.23 -11.23 -30.80
C ILE A 338 -19.82 -10.82 -29.45
N LEU A 339 -20.88 -9.99 -29.44
CA LEU A 339 -21.54 -9.54 -28.22
C LEU A 339 -22.03 -10.74 -27.37
N SER A 340 -22.70 -11.71 -27.99
CA SER A 340 -23.19 -12.92 -27.32
C SER A 340 -22.03 -13.71 -26.73
N LYS A 341 -20.90 -13.84 -27.45
CA LYS A 341 -19.70 -14.52 -26.96
C LYS A 341 -19.08 -13.79 -25.77
N VAL A 342 -18.95 -12.47 -25.85
CA VAL A 342 -18.41 -11.63 -24.75
C VAL A 342 -19.28 -11.76 -23.50
N MET A 343 -20.61 -11.70 -23.62
CA MET A 343 -21.53 -11.93 -22.50
C MET A 343 -21.35 -13.32 -21.87
N ALA A 344 -21.19 -14.36 -22.68
CA ALA A 344 -20.96 -15.71 -22.17
C ALA A 344 -19.62 -15.81 -21.42
N MET A 345 -18.61 -15.00 -21.75
CA MET A 345 -17.31 -14.99 -21.09
C MET A 345 -17.32 -14.33 -19.70
N LEU A 346 -18.42 -13.72 -19.27
CA LEU A 346 -18.64 -13.34 -17.87
C LEU A 346 -18.60 -14.56 -16.90
N SER A 347 -18.75 -15.77 -17.45
CA SER A 347 -18.63 -17.02 -16.70
C SER A 347 -17.37 -17.82 -17.06
N ASP A 348 -16.35 -17.18 -17.64
CA ASP A 348 -15.07 -17.86 -17.92
C ASP A 348 -14.43 -18.38 -16.63
N LYS A 349 -13.69 -19.47 -16.74
CA LYS A 349 -12.98 -20.08 -15.61
C LYS A 349 -11.93 -19.16 -14.98
N ASP A 350 -11.32 -18.25 -15.77
CA ASP A 350 -10.29 -17.32 -15.31
C ASP A 350 -10.90 -15.97 -14.90
N GLN A 351 -10.54 -15.46 -13.72
CA GLN A 351 -11.10 -14.23 -13.15
C GLN A 351 -10.71 -12.98 -13.94
N ARG A 352 -9.51 -12.91 -14.53
CA ARG A 352 -9.11 -11.79 -15.40
C ARG A 352 -9.90 -11.75 -16.70
N VAL A 353 -10.20 -12.91 -17.26
CA VAL A 353 -11.05 -13.02 -18.45
C VAL A 353 -12.45 -12.53 -18.12
N ARG A 354 -13.03 -12.93 -16.97
CA ARG A 354 -14.34 -12.40 -16.53
C ARG A 354 -14.32 -10.90 -16.34
N MET A 355 -13.30 -10.38 -15.65
CA MET A 355 -13.10 -8.94 -15.46
C MET A 355 -13.03 -8.21 -16.81
N GLN A 356 -12.22 -8.70 -17.75
CA GLN A 356 -12.07 -8.05 -19.04
C GLN A 356 -13.36 -8.12 -19.88
N ALA A 357 -14.14 -9.19 -19.77
CA ALA A 357 -15.45 -9.28 -20.40
C ALA A 357 -16.42 -8.20 -19.86
N ALA A 358 -16.47 -8.03 -18.56
CA ALA A 358 -17.27 -6.98 -17.93
C ALA A 358 -16.79 -5.58 -18.33
N LEU A 359 -15.47 -5.33 -18.32
CA LEU A 359 -14.89 -4.06 -18.79
C LEU A 359 -15.22 -3.80 -20.26
N GLY A 360 -15.14 -4.80 -21.13
CA GLY A 360 -15.55 -4.67 -22.54
C GLY A 360 -17.03 -4.28 -22.67
N LEU A 361 -17.92 -4.91 -21.91
CA LEU A 361 -19.35 -4.55 -21.90
C LEU A 361 -19.60 -3.11 -21.40
N SER A 362 -18.73 -2.58 -20.52
CA SER A 362 -18.85 -1.20 -20.06
C SER A 362 -18.61 -0.16 -21.16
N THR A 363 -18.02 -0.54 -22.29
CA THR A 363 -17.77 0.35 -23.44
C THR A 363 -19.00 0.49 -24.35
N LEU A 364 -20.04 -0.33 -24.16
CA LEU A 364 -21.27 -0.25 -24.91
C LEU A 364 -21.99 1.10 -24.69
N PRO A 365 -22.70 1.62 -25.68
CA PRO A 365 -23.52 2.82 -25.51
C PRO A 365 -24.65 2.59 -24.49
N GLY A 366 -25.07 3.63 -23.78
CA GLY A 366 -26.06 3.54 -22.69
C GLY A 366 -27.46 3.03 -23.16
N THR A 367 -27.77 3.16 -24.43
CA THR A 367 -29.03 2.67 -25.01
C THR A 367 -28.78 1.42 -25.85
N LEU A 368 -29.25 0.28 -25.36
CA LEU A 368 -29.32 -0.97 -26.10
C LEU A 368 -30.78 -1.28 -26.48
N ALA A 369 -30.97 -2.09 -27.52
CA ALA A 369 -32.28 -2.66 -27.78
C ALA A 369 -32.76 -3.49 -26.57
N SER A 370 -34.04 -3.34 -26.19
CA SER A 370 -34.63 -3.91 -24.97
C SER A 370 -34.28 -5.40 -24.75
N GLU A 371 -34.29 -6.21 -25.80
CA GLU A 371 -33.97 -7.64 -25.71
C GLU A 371 -32.48 -7.87 -25.41
N LYS A 372 -31.57 -7.10 -26.00
CA LYS A 372 -30.13 -7.19 -25.74
C LYS A 372 -29.81 -6.74 -24.32
N GLU A 373 -30.47 -5.71 -23.82
CA GLU A 373 -30.35 -5.22 -22.46
C GLU A 373 -30.80 -6.28 -21.44
N LYS A 374 -31.98 -6.87 -21.64
CA LYS A 374 -32.48 -7.95 -20.77
C LYS A 374 -31.50 -9.12 -20.73
N LEU A 375 -31.01 -9.53 -21.91
CA LEU A 375 -30.02 -10.60 -22.01
C LEU A 375 -28.71 -10.27 -21.28
N MET A 376 -28.19 -9.05 -21.45
CA MET A 376 -26.99 -8.58 -20.76
C MET A 376 -27.19 -8.61 -19.24
N LEU A 377 -28.28 -8.04 -18.72
CA LEU A 377 -28.59 -8.06 -17.29
C LEU A 377 -28.71 -9.51 -16.76
N GLN A 378 -29.26 -10.43 -17.53
CA GLN A 378 -29.35 -11.83 -17.15
C GLN A 378 -27.93 -12.45 -16.99
N PHE A 379 -27.02 -12.25 -17.96
CA PHE A 379 -25.65 -12.74 -17.88
C PHE A 379 -24.88 -12.11 -16.71
N LEU A 380 -25.07 -10.80 -16.45
CA LEU A 380 -24.45 -10.10 -15.34
C LEU A 380 -24.94 -10.64 -13.98
N ILE A 381 -26.23 -10.94 -13.84
CA ILE A 381 -26.79 -11.59 -12.64
C ILE A 381 -26.25 -13.01 -12.47
N GLN A 382 -26.13 -13.79 -13.56
CA GLN A 382 -25.52 -15.12 -13.50
C GLN A 382 -24.03 -15.05 -13.10
N ALA A 383 -23.31 -14.03 -13.57
CA ALA A 383 -21.91 -13.86 -13.20
C ALA A 383 -21.71 -13.68 -11.69
N THR A 384 -22.72 -13.18 -10.95
CA THR A 384 -22.66 -13.04 -9.48
C THR A 384 -22.65 -14.37 -8.73
N ASP A 385 -22.93 -15.50 -9.41
CA ASP A 385 -22.80 -16.85 -8.84
C ASP A 385 -21.37 -17.38 -8.85
N GLN A 386 -20.47 -16.71 -9.57
CA GLN A 386 -19.06 -17.08 -9.62
C GLN A 386 -18.30 -16.51 -8.42
N SER A 387 -17.20 -17.18 -8.06
CA SER A 387 -16.25 -16.57 -7.11
C SER A 387 -15.68 -15.28 -7.69
N MET A 388 -15.82 -14.17 -6.98
CA MET A 388 -15.37 -12.85 -7.40
C MET A 388 -14.44 -12.23 -6.36
N ASP A 389 -13.35 -11.66 -6.83
CA ASP A 389 -12.58 -10.70 -6.05
C ASP A 389 -13.16 -9.28 -6.20
N ASP A 390 -12.56 -8.31 -5.53
CA ASP A 390 -13.02 -6.92 -5.59
C ASP A 390 -12.91 -6.32 -6.99
N TRP A 391 -11.95 -6.79 -7.82
CA TRP A 391 -11.76 -6.31 -9.19
C TRP A 391 -12.88 -6.78 -10.12
N ASN A 392 -13.32 -8.03 -9.94
CA ASN A 392 -14.48 -8.57 -10.63
C ASN A 392 -15.76 -7.84 -10.23
N VAL A 393 -15.94 -7.54 -8.94
CA VAL A 393 -17.07 -6.73 -8.47
C VAL A 393 -17.06 -5.36 -9.12
N MET A 394 -15.91 -4.68 -9.10
CA MET A 394 -15.76 -3.35 -9.67
C MET A 394 -16.06 -3.33 -11.18
N SER A 395 -15.47 -4.28 -11.94
CA SER A 395 -15.70 -4.37 -13.39
C SER A 395 -17.16 -4.67 -13.74
N LEU A 396 -17.85 -5.48 -12.94
CA LEU A 396 -19.26 -5.77 -13.10
C LEU A 396 -20.12 -4.52 -12.87
N VAL A 397 -19.81 -3.73 -11.86
CA VAL A 397 -20.50 -2.46 -11.59
C VAL A 397 -20.25 -1.46 -12.72
N LEU A 398 -19.05 -1.42 -13.29
CA LEU A 398 -18.76 -0.60 -14.48
C LEU A 398 -19.58 -1.06 -15.70
N ALA A 399 -19.82 -2.37 -15.86
CA ALA A 399 -20.62 -2.89 -16.96
C ALA A 399 -22.11 -2.48 -16.89
N VAL A 400 -22.65 -2.30 -15.70
CA VAL A 400 -24.06 -1.92 -15.53
C VAL A 400 -24.30 -0.42 -15.63
N LYS A 401 -23.28 0.43 -15.49
CA LYS A 401 -23.34 1.89 -15.70
C LYS A 401 -24.71 2.53 -15.41
N GLU A 402 -25.41 2.89 -16.50
CA GLU A 402 -26.70 3.55 -16.50
C GLU A 402 -27.89 2.61 -16.20
N LYS A 403 -27.63 1.31 -16.03
CA LYS A 403 -28.64 0.29 -15.71
C LYS A 403 -28.54 -0.19 -14.26
N ARG A 404 -27.79 0.53 -13.44
CA ARG A 404 -27.44 0.09 -12.06
C ARG A 404 -28.66 -0.10 -11.17
N THR A 405 -29.69 0.75 -11.28
CA THR A 405 -30.94 0.60 -10.52
C THR A 405 -31.71 -0.65 -10.93
N SER A 406 -31.87 -0.88 -12.24
CA SER A 406 -32.52 -2.10 -12.76
C SER A 406 -31.74 -3.36 -12.39
N PHE A 407 -30.39 -3.29 -12.42
CA PHE A 407 -29.56 -4.39 -11.98
C PHE A 407 -29.65 -4.60 -10.47
N PHE A 408 -29.67 -3.54 -9.67
CA PHE A 408 -29.86 -3.61 -8.22
C PHE A 408 -31.19 -4.29 -7.85
N ASP A 409 -32.30 -3.81 -8.41
CA ASP A 409 -33.63 -4.39 -8.21
C ASP A 409 -33.68 -5.86 -8.58
N LYS A 410 -33.17 -6.21 -9.75
CA LYS A 410 -33.11 -7.59 -10.20
C LYS A 410 -32.24 -8.44 -9.29
N LEU A 411 -31.09 -7.94 -8.86
CA LEU A 411 -30.17 -8.65 -7.98
C LEU A 411 -30.79 -8.99 -6.62
N ILE A 412 -31.45 -8.03 -5.98
CA ILE A 412 -32.09 -8.25 -4.65
C ILE A 412 -33.37 -9.09 -4.73
N ASN A 413 -34.04 -9.15 -5.89
CA ASN A 413 -35.23 -9.97 -6.10
C ASN A 413 -34.87 -11.40 -6.53
N ASP A 414 -33.85 -11.58 -7.38
CA ASP A 414 -33.46 -12.91 -7.90
C ASP A 414 -32.54 -13.67 -6.94
N LYS A 415 -31.81 -12.99 -6.05
CA LYS A 415 -30.85 -13.61 -5.14
C LYS A 415 -31.25 -13.43 -3.68
N LYS A 416 -31.34 -14.54 -2.93
CA LYS A 416 -31.65 -14.51 -1.50
C LYS A 416 -30.55 -13.86 -0.65
N ASN A 417 -29.30 -13.98 -1.09
CA ASN A 417 -28.14 -13.45 -0.38
C ASN A 417 -27.10 -12.91 -1.38
N PRO A 418 -27.37 -11.74 -2.01
CA PRO A 418 -26.44 -11.14 -2.95
C PRO A 418 -25.16 -10.71 -2.23
N ASP A 419 -24.03 -10.73 -2.92
CA ASP A 419 -22.75 -10.26 -2.38
C ASP A 419 -22.88 -8.78 -1.97
N PRO A 420 -22.70 -8.46 -0.67
CA PRO A 420 -22.86 -7.09 -0.17
C PRO A 420 -21.84 -6.11 -0.76
N ARG A 421 -20.72 -6.59 -1.32
CA ARG A 421 -19.74 -5.76 -2.02
C ARG A 421 -20.32 -5.21 -3.32
N ILE A 422 -21.09 -6.02 -4.06
CA ILE A 422 -21.76 -5.58 -5.29
C ILE A 422 -22.79 -4.50 -4.95
N LEU A 423 -23.64 -4.74 -3.95
CA LEU A 423 -24.65 -3.78 -3.52
C LEU A 423 -23.99 -2.44 -3.12
N SER A 424 -22.93 -2.50 -2.32
CA SER A 424 -22.18 -1.32 -1.89
C SER A 424 -21.54 -0.57 -3.06
N SER A 425 -20.99 -1.28 -4.02
CA SER A 425 -20.32 -0.66 -5.19
C SER A 425 -21.34 0.01 -6.13
N ILE A 426 -22.54 -0.58 -6.29
CA ILE A 426 -23.64 0.08 -7.03
C ILE A 426 -24.05 1.37 -6.33
N VAL A 427 -24.20 1.31 -5.01
CA VAL A 427 -24.58 2.49 -4.20
C VAL A 427 -23.53 3.60 -4.32
N LEU A 428 -22.24 3.27 -4.30
CA LEU A 428 -21.16 4.25 -4.51
C LEU A 428 -21.19 4.91 -5.87
N SER A 429 -21.81 4.26 -6.85
CA SER A 429 -21.91 4.76 -8.21
C SER A 429 -23.17 5.60 -8.47
N ILE A 430 -24.03 5.84 -7.46
CA ILE A 430 -25.21 6.73 -7.57
C ILE A 430 -24.73 8.16 -7.83
N ASN A 431 -25.36 8.81 -8.82
CA ASN A 431 -25.01 10.18 -9.20
C ASN A 431 -26.22 11.13 -9.38
N ASP A 432 -27.45 10.62 -9.25
CA ASP A 432 -28.65 11.45 -9.30
C ASP A 432 -29.71 11.07 -8.25
N GLN A 433 -30.69 11.96 -8.06
CA GLN A 433 -31.77 11.83 -7.07
C GLN A 433 -32.67 10.63 -7.35
N GLN A 434 -32.97 10.34 -8.62
CA GLN A 434 -33.88 9.28 -9.00
C GLN A 434 -33.28 7.91 -8.67
N GLU A 435 -31.98 7.73 -8.95
CA GLU A 435 -31.26 6.51 -8.59
C GLU A 435 -31.26 6.28 -7.07
N LEU A 436 -30.94 7.31 -6.28
CA LEU A 436 -30.96 7.23 -4.83
C LEU A 436 -32.36 6.86 -4.29
N ASN A 437 -33.41 7.52 -4.82
CA ASN A 437 -34.78 7.22 -4.44
C ASN A 437 -35.16 5.74 -4.74
N THR A 438 -34.84 5.28 -5.95
CA THR A 438 -35.15 3.91 -6.39
C THR A 438 -34.42 2.89 -5.51
N ILE A 439 -33.12 3.07 -5.27
CA ILE A 439 -32.34 2.13 -4.45
C ILE A 439 -32.85 2.10 -3.02
N LEU A 440 -33.15 3.24 -2.39
CA LEU A 440 -33.68 3.27 -1.03
C LEU A 440 -35.10 2.69 -0.93
N GLN A 441 -35.97 2.89 -1.92
CA GLN A 441 -37.28 2.25 -2.00
C GLN A 441 -37.16 0.73 -2.11
N SER A 442 -36.32 0.25 -3.01
CA SER A 442 -36.04 -1.17 -3.18
C SER A 442 -35.48 -1.79 -1.89
N LEU A 443 -34.57 -1.09 -1.21
CA LEU A 443 -34.00 -1.54 0.05
C LEU A 443 -35.03 -1.61 1.16
N ALA A 444 -35.92 -0.63 1.26
CA ALA A 444 -36.99 -0.58 2.27
C ALA A 444 -38.04 -1.70 2.10
N GLY A 445 -38.30 -2.10 0.85
CA GLY A 445 -39.21 -3.20 0.52
C GLY A 445 -38.56 -4.58 0.45
N SER A 446 -37.27 -4.68 0.58
CA SER A 446 -36.51 -5.92 0.37
C SER A 446 -36.60 -6.89 1.54
N SER A 447 -36.40 -8.18 1.23
CA SER A 447 -36.21 -9.26 2.23
C SER A 447 -34.71 -9.58 2.46
N LEU A 448 -33.83 -8.61 2.17
CA LEU A 448 -32.38 -8.80 2.34
C LEU A 448 -32.00 -9.11 3.80
N PRO A 449 -30.94 -9.91 4.01
CA PRO A 449 -30.36 -10.10 5.33
C PRO A 449 -29.95 -8.76 5.98
N ALA A 450 -30.12 -8.63 7.28
CA ALA A 450 -29.74 -7.42 8.02
C ALA A 450 -28.30 -6.99 7.79
N SER A 451 -27.37 -7.96 7.61
CA SER A 451 -25.97 -7.70 7.30
C SER A 451 -25.77 -6.96 5.97
N SER A 452 -26.53 -7.33 4.93
CA SER A 452 -26.48 -6.67 3.61
C SER A 452 -27.05 -5.26 3.69
N VAL A 453 -28.19 -5.07 4.36
CA VAL A 453 -28.79 -3.75 4.59
C VAL A 453 -27.83 -2.83 5.37
N LYS A 454 -27.22 -3.36 6.43
CA LYS A 454 -26.22 -2.65 7.25
C LYS A 454 -25.04 -2.18 6.41
N GLN A 455 -24.52 -3.03 5.54
CA GLN A 455 -23.40 -2.70 4.68
C GLN A 455 -23.76 -1.60 3.65
N VAL A 456 -24.94 -1.68 3.04
CA VAL A 456 -25.45 -0.65 2.12
C VAL A 456 -25.60 0.69 2.83
N LEU A 457 -26.24 0.71 4.01
CA LEU A 457 -26.41 1.93 4.81
C LEU A 457 -25.06 2.54 5.24
N LYS A 458 -24.11 1.70 5.65
CA LYS A 458 -22.75 2.13 5.96
C LYS A 458 -22.07 2.80 4.76
N THR A 459 -22.26 2.23 3.57
CA THR A 459 -21.74 2.80 2.34
C THR A 459 -22.36 4.16 2.04
N LEU A 460 -23.71 4.27 2.09
CA LEU A 460 -24.44 5.54 1.90
C LEU A 460 -24.00 6.60 2.89
N SER A 461 -23.83 6.25 4.17
CA SER A 461 -23.42 7.20 5.20
C SER A 461 -22.00 7.76 4.96
N GLY A 462 -21.16 7.06 4.22
CA GLY A 462 -19.82 7.52 3.83
C GLY A 462 -19.78 8.39 2.56
N MET A 463 -20.91 8.52 1.84
CA MET A 463 -21.00 9.34 0.64
C MET A 463 -21.32 10.81 0.98
N LYS A 464 -21.11 11.72 0.04
CA LYS A 464 -21.54 13.11 0.16
C LYS A 464 -22.97 13.24 -0.37
N LEU A 465 -23.96 13.31 0.52
CA LEU A 465 -25.37 13.32 0.16
C LEU A 465 -26.02 14.72 0.21
N SER A 466 -25.27 15.76 0.55
CA SER A 466 -25.81 17.13 0.76
C SER A 466 -26.42 17.79 -0.46
N SER A 467 -26.23 17.23 -1.66
CA SER A 467 -26.82 17.70 -2.92
C SER A 467 -28.19 17.07 -3.22
N TYR A 468 -28.62 16.08 -2.44
CA TYR A 468 -29.86 15.35 -2.67
C TYR A 468 -31.02 15.89 -1.80
N GLU A 469 -32.25 15.72 -2.30
CA GLU A 469 -33.47 16.15 -1.59
C GLU A 469 -33.90 15.12 -0.53
N GLY A 470 -33.70 15.45 0.75
CA GLY A 470 -33.96 14.51 1.84
C GLY A 470 -35.44 14.15 1.99
N LEU A 471 -36.37 15.09 1.77
CA LEU A 471 -37.81 14.83 1.92
C LEU A 471 -38.32 13.74 0.96
N ALA A 472 -37.73 13.65 -0.24
CA ALA A 472 -38.11 12.66 -1.25
C ALA A 472 -37.84 11.20 -0.83
N ILE A 473 -36.87 10.99 0.09
CA ILE A 473 -36.44 9.66 0.53
C ILE A 473 -36.76 9.36 2.00
N MET A 474 -37.38 10.30 2.71
CA MET A 474 -37.66 10.18 4.15
C MET A 474 -38.49 8.94 4.49
N ALA A 475 -39.55 8.66 3.71
CA ALA A 475 -40.41 7.51 3.92
C ALA A 475 -39.66 6.17 3.76
N SER A 476 -38.74 6.08 2.80
CA SER A 476 -37.89 4.90 2.59
C SER A 476 -36.94 4.68 3.79
N LEU A 477 -36.31 5.75 4.29
CA LEU A 477 -35.47 5.68 5.49
C LEU A 477 -36.26 5.23 6.73
N GLU A 478 -37.49 5.76 6.93
CA GLU A 478 -38.37 5.35 8.03
C GLU A 478 -38.77 3.88 7.91
N GLY A 479 -39.01 3.40 6.68
CA GLY A 479 -39.26 2.00 6.40
C GLY A 479 -38.12 1.10 6.83
N ILE A 480 -36.90 1.47 6.50
CA ILE A 480 -35.68 0.73 6.89
C ILE A 480 -35.44 0.81 8.41
N GLU A 481 -35.69 1.97 9.02
CA GLU A 481 -35.50 2.19 10.46
C GLU A 481 -36.36 1.25 11.33
N LYS A 482 -37.53 0.80 10.87
CA LYS A 482 -38.41 -0.05 11.67
C LYS A 482 -37.70 -1.26 12.28
N ASN A 483 -36.81 -1.89 11.49
CA ASN A 483 -36.09 -3.10 11.88
C ASN A 483 -34.59 -2.85 12.13
N ALA A 484 -34.16 -1.57 12.19
CA ALA A 484 -32.76 -1.21 12.31
C ALA A 484 -32.18 -1.53 13.71
N ASP A 485 -31.00 -2.14 13.72
CA ASP A 485 -30.12 -2.30 14.87
C ASP A 485 -29.35 -0.98 15.17
N PRO A 486 -28.58 -0.89 16.27
CA PRO A 486 -27.83 0.32 16.63
C PRO A 486 -26.87 0.82 15.54
N ALA A 487 -26.19 -0.06 14.84
CA ALA A 487 -25.24 0.33 13.78
C ALA A 487 -25.96 0.86 12.53
N MET A 488 -27.09 0.26 12.17
CA MET A 488 -27.97 0.76 11.12
C MET A 488 -28.53 2.13 11.48
N LEU A 489 -29.00 2.32 12.72
CA LEU A 489 -29.53 3.60 13.21
C LEU A 489 -28.47 4.69 13.14
N SER A 490 -27.23 4.39 13.51
CA SER A 490 -26.11 5.33 13.37
C SER A 490 -25.90 5.75 11.91
N SER A 491 -25.85 4.80 10.99
CA SER A 491 -25.69 5.08 9.56
C SER A 491 -26.84 5.92 9.01
N ILE A 492 -28.08 5.58 9.37
CA ILE A 492 -29.28 6.33 8.96
C ILE A 492 -29.26 7.75 9.54
N ALA A 493 -28.79 7.94 10.78
CA ALA A 493 -28.68 9.27 11.37
C ALA A 493 -27.65 10.14 10.62
N VAL A 494 -26.52 9.57 10.20
CA VAL A 494 -25.55 10.27 9.35
C VAL A 494 -26.18 10.66 8.00
N ILE A 495 -26.89 9.73 7.36
CA ILE A 495 -27.57 9.98 6.09
C ILE A 495 -28.60 11.11 6.27
N ARG A 496 -29.43 11.04 7.30
CA ARG A 496 -30.43 12.09 7.59
C ARG A 496 -29.79 13.46 7.81
N ASN A 497 -28.72 13.50 8.59
CA ASN A 497 -27.99 14.75 8.84
C ASN A 497 -27.41 15.35 7.54
N GLN A 498 -26.80 14.54 6.69
CA GLN A 498 -26.28 15.02 5.40
C GLN A 498 -27.36 15.55 4.46
N LEU A 499 -28.57 15.03 4.58
CA LEU A 499 -29.75 15.40 3.81
C LEU A 499 -30.57 16.54 4.44
N GLY A 500 -30.10 17.12 5.53
CA GLY A 500 -30.82 18.17 6.27
C GLY A 500 -32.10 17.70 6.95
N LEU A 501 -32.27 16.39 7.13
CA LEU A 501 -33.42 15.82 7.83
C LEU A 501 -33.19 15.77 9.35
N PRO A 502 -34.24 15.99 10.18
CA PRO A 502 -34.08 15.85 11.61
C PRO A 502 -33.77 14.39 12.01
N PRO A 503 -33.05 14.16 13.13
CA PRO A 503 -32.85 12.82 13.66
C PRO A 503 -34.19 12.16 14.02
N SER A 504 -34.29 10.85 13.80
CA SER A 504 -35.52 10.12 14.17
C SER A 504 -35.68 9.97 15.67
N LEU A 505 -36.96 9.82 16.14
CA LEU A 505 -37.24 9.56 17.54
C LEU A 505 -36.60 8.26 18.03
N LYS A 506 -36.55 7.24 17.16
CA LYS A 506 -35.87 5.96 17.48
C LYS A 506 -34.40 6.16 17.72
N PHE A 507 -33.70 6.93 16.87
CA PHE A 507 -32.29 7.28 17.02
C PHE A 507 -32.06 8.08 18.33
N ILE A 508 -32.82 9.16 18.57
CA ILE A 508 -32.68 10.00 19.77
C ILE A 508 -32.83 9.14 21.03
N THR A 509 -33.80 8.23 21.05
CA THR A 509 -34.02 7.36 22.20
C THR A 509 -32.87 6.37 22.39
N ALA A 510 -32.35 5.79 21.31
CA ALA A 510 -31.23 4.86 21.33
C ALA A 510 -29.92 5.53 21.77
N SER A 511 -29.60 6.69 21.22
CA SER A 511 -28.32 7.40 21.50
C SER A 511 -28.26 7.90 22.97
N LYS A 512 -29.34 8.34 23.55
CA LYS A 512 -29.38 8.69 25.00
C LYS A 512 -29.08 7.50 25.91
N LYS A 513 -29.50 6.29 25.53
CA LYS A 513 -29.16 5.06 26.25
C LYS A 513 -27.75 4.55 25.99
N ALA A 514 -27.20 4.88 24.86
CA ALA A 514 -25.91 4.34 24.40
C ALA A 514 -24.75 4.70 25.34
N ILE A 515 -24.72 5.91 25.92
CA ILE A 515 -23.67 6.33 26.87
C ILE A 515 -23.55 5.35 28.03
N ALA A 516 -24.71 4.99 28.67
CA ALA A 516 -24.71 4.05 29.77
C ALA A 516 -24.33 2.63 29.33
N GLN A 517 -24.70 2.24 28.11
CA GLN A 517 -24.40 0.92 27.58
C GLN A 517 -22.92 0.78 27.20
N VAL A 518 -22.26 1.83 26.67
CA VAL A 518 -20.80 1.82 26.46
C VAL A 518 -20.04 1.58 27.77
N LEU A 519 -20.51 2.15 28.87
CA LEU A 519 -19.88 1.99 30.18
C LEU A 519 -20.24 0.66 30.88
N ASN A 520 -21.23 -0.04 30.39
CA ASN A 520 -21.65 -1.32 30.99
C ASN A 520 -20.69 -2.44 30.58
N LYS A 521 -19.83 -2.85 31.51
CA LYS A 521 -18.81 -3.90 31.30
C LYS A 521 -19.40 -5.32 31.25
N GLU A 522 -20.68 -5.51 31.54
CA GLU A 522 -21.38 -6.78 31.39
C GLU A 522 -21.75 -7.08 29.93
N LEU A 523 -21.80 -6.05 29.09
CA LEU A 523 -21.99 -6.21 27.66
C LEU A 523 -20.68 -6.66 27.01
N SER A 524 -20.81 -7.45 25.92
CA SER A 524 -19.65 -7.78 25.11
C SER A 524 -19.03 -6.53 24.49
N ASP A 525 -17.71 -6.55 24.27
CA ASP A 525 -16.98 -5.43 23.68
C ASP A 525 -17.50 -5.05 22.29
N SER A 526 -17.96 -6.03 21.51
CA SER A 526 -18.61 -5.80 20.21
C SER A 526 -19.90 -5.00 20.36
N LEU A 527 -20.75 -5.32 21.34
CA LEU A 527 -21.99 -4.57 21.58
C LEU A 527 -21.70 -3.16 22.11
N ARG A 528 -20.70 -3.01 22.97
CA ARG A 528 -20.25 -1.71 23.48
C ARG A 528 -19.74 -0.84 22.33
N LEU A 529 -18.97 -1.43 21.41
CA LEU A 529 -18.45 -0.75 20.22
C LEU A 529 -19.61 -0.29 19.30
N GLU A 530 -20.64 -1.12 19.12
CA GLU A 530 -21.84 -0.72 18.38
C GLU A 530 -22.55 0.49 19.00
N GLN A 531 -22.57 0.57 20.34
CA GLN A 531 -23.12 1.73 21.03
C GLN A 531 -22.26 3.00 20.83
N MET A 532 -20.93 2.87 20.69
CA MET A 532 -20.04 3.99 20.39
C MET A 532 -20.42 4.68 19.06
N PHE A 533 -20.93 3.94 18.07
CA PHE A 533 -21.39 4.53 16.81
C PHE A 533 -22.64 5.42 17.01
N LEU A 534 -23.52 5.08 17.93
CA LEU A 534 -24.66 5.94 18.29
C LEU A 534 -24.20 7.19 19.06
N VAL A 535 -23.23 7.03 19.96
CA VAL A 535 -22.63 8.14 20.72
C VAL A 535 -21.92 9.13 19.80
N LYS A 536 -21.32 8.67 18.70
CA LYS A 536 -20.61 9.52 17.73
C LYS A 536 -21.42 10.73 17.28
N MET A 537 -22.74 10.54 17.08
CA MET A 537 -23.64 11.57 16.55
C MET A 537 -24.13 12.56 17.63
N LEU A 538 -23.80 12.32 18.91
CA LEU A 538 -24.14 13.26 19.96
C LEU A 538 -23.24 14.51 19.90
N PRO A 539 -23.75 15.68 20.35
CA PRO A 539 -22.93 16.85 20.53
C PRO A 539 -21.70 16.55 21.41
N PHE A 540 -20.54 17.13 21.07
CA PHE A 540 -19.28 16.85 21.77
C PHE A 540 -19.40 16.98 23.30
N LYS A 541 -20.07 18.02 23.78
CA LYS A 541 -20.30 18.24 25.22
C LYS A 541 -21.01 17.08 25.95
N GLU A 542 -21.84 16.33 25.24
CA GLU A 542 -22.58 15.20 25.81
C GLU A 542 -21.75 13.92 25.86
N LYS A 543 -20.84 13.74 24.92
CA LYS A 543 -19.99 12.55 24.80
C LYS A 543 -18.56 12.73 25.31
N GLU A 544 -18.11 13.95 25.57
CA GLU A 544 -16.72 14.26 25.94
C GLU A 544 -16.23 13.42 27.13
N ALA A 545 -16.96 13.43 28.23
CA ALA A 545 -16.59 12.69 29.43
C ALA A 545 -16.45 11.18 29.16
N LEU A 546 -17.38 10.62 28.40
CA LEU A 546 -17.36 9.22 28.00
C LEU A 546 -16.13 8.89 27.17
N LEU A 547 -15.82 9.70 26.14
CA LEU A 547 -14.71 9.42 25.24
C LEU A 547 -13.38 9.40 26.00
N PHE A 548 -13.14 10.36 26.89
CA PHE A 548 -11.93 10.36 27.71
C PHE A 548 -11.90 9.23 28.76
N GLN A 549 -13.04 8.79 29.24
CA GLN A 549 -13.11 7.59 30.09
C GLN A 549 -12.74 6.34 29.31
N CYS A 550 -13.18 6.23 28.06
CA CYS A 550 -12.89 5.12 27.17
C CYS A 550 -11.40 5.05 26.72
N LEU A 551 -10.62 6.14 26.86
CA LEU A 551 -9.19 6.12 26.57
C LEU A 551 -8.35 5.43 27.65
N ARG A 552 -8.91 5.16 28.81
CA ARG A 552 -8.15 4.53 29.90
C ARG A 552 -7.70 3.14 29.51
N ASN A 553 -6.49 2.79 29.87
CA ASN A 553 -5.88 1.47 29.58
C ASN A 553 -6.60 0.28 30.26
N THR A 554 -7.63 0.54 31.08
CA THR A 554 -8.55 -0.46 31.65
C THR A 554 -9.70 -0.83 30.71
N GLU A 555 -9.87 -0.11 29.63
CA GLU A 555 -10.87 -0.40 28.61
C GLU A 555 -10.27 -1.29 27.49
N PRO A 556 -11.10 -2.08 26.79
CA PRO A 556 -10.67 -2.84 25.62
C PRO A 556 -10.05 -1.96 24.54
N LEU A 557 -9.05 -2.49 23.84
CA LEU A 557 -8.28 -1.71 22.87
C LEU A 557 -9.16 -1.12 21.76
N GLN A 558 -10.12 -1.89 21.23
CA GLN A 558 -11.08 -1.44 20.20
C GLN A 558 -11.96 -0.27 20.67
N ILE A 559 -12.32 -0.24 21.95
CA ILE A 559 -13.07 0.88 22.55
C ILE A 559 -12.16 2.12 22.66
N GLN A 560 -10.89 1.95 23.05
CA GLN A 560 -9.91 3.03 23.11
C GLN A 560 -9.67 3.63 21.72
N GLU A 561 -9.49 2.77 20.70
CA GLU A 561 -9.29 3.19 19.30
C GLU A 561 -10.47 3.98 18.77
N GLU A 562 -11.68 3.51 19.00
CA GLU A 562 -12.88 4.23 18.58
C GLU A 562 -13.04 5.57 19.30
N ALA A 563 -12.70 5.63 20.58
CA ALA A 563 -12.76 6.86 21.36
C ALA A 563 -11.76 7.91 20.83
N ILE A 564 -10.51 7.51 20.57
CA ILE A 564 -9.50 8.44 20.03
C ILE A 564 -9.87 8.89 18.61
N ARG A 565 -10.44 7.99 17.80
CA ARG A 565 -10.93 8.30 16.45
C ARG A 565 -12.05 9.36 16.51
N GLN A 566 -13.02 9.22 17.42
CA GLN A 566 -14.08 10.22 17.59
C GLN A 566 -13.53 11.56 18.09
N LEU A 567 -12.53 11.55 19.00
CA LEU A 567 -11.86 12.78 19.45
C LEU A 567 -11.10 13.47 18.33
N SER A 568 -10.50 12.72 17.40
CA SER A 568 -9.76 13.29 16.26
C SER A 568 -10.66 14.02 15.24
N GLU A 569 -11.94 13.71 15.22
CA GLU A 569 -12.93 14.39 14.37
C GLU A 569 -13.39 15.74 14.95
N GLU A 570 -13.21 15.95 16.24
CA GLU A 570 -13.63 17.17 16.94
C GLU A 570 -12.56 18.29 16.79
N ARG A 571 -13.00 19.52 16.84
CA ARG A 571 -12.15 20.72 16.64
C ARG A 571 -12.06 21.59 17.90
N ASP A 572 -11.87 20.96 19.07
CA ASP A 572 -11.68 21.66 20.35
C ASP A 572 -10.20 21.52 20.79
N PRO A 573 -9.43 22.62 20.93
CA PRO A 573 -8.03 22.56 21.37
C PRO A 573 -7.84 21.93 22.75
N LYS A 574 -8.87 21.94 23.60
CA LYS A 574 -8.82 21.31 24.93
C LYS A 574 -8.59 19.81 24.87
N ILE A 575 -8.98 19.16 23.76
CA ILE A 575 -8.75 17.73 23.55
C ILE A 575 -7.26 17.43 23.63
N GLY A 576 -6.42 18.19 22.91
CA GLY A 576 -4.98 18.00 22.93
C GLY A 576 -4.39 18.11 24.33
N TYR A 577 -4.78 19.12 25.11
CA TYR A 577 -4.30 19.27 26.48
C TYR A 577 -4.72 18.12 27.39
N ARG A 578 -5.97 17.66 27.30
CA ARG A 578 -6.44 16.50 28.08
C ARG A 578 -5.71 15.21 27.70
N ILE A 579 -5.42 15.00 26.43
CA ILE A 579 -4.61 13.86 25.97
C ILE A 579 -3.19 13.95 26.57
N VAL A 580 -2.57 15.14 26.57
CA VAL A 580 -1.26 15.36 27.19
C VAL A 580 -1.32 15.05 28.69
N ASP A 581 -2.33 15.53 29.40
CA ASP A 581 -2.49 15.26 30.82
C ASP A 581 -2.62 13.76 31.14
N MET A 582 -3.27 13.00 30.24
CA MET A 582 -3.44 11.56 30.36
C MET A 582 -2.28 10.75 29.76
N TRP A 583 -1.27 11.38 29.15
CA TRP A 583 -0.25 10.72 28.33
C TRP A 583 0.37 9.49 28.96
N LYS A 584 0.75 9.58 30.23
CA LYS A 584 1.40 8.48 30.96
C LYS A 584 0.47 7.32 31.29
N GLU A 585 -0.85 7.53 31.24
CA GLU A 585 -1.87 6.53 31.50
C GLU A 585 -2.28 5.77 30.22
N LEU A 586 -1.97 6.32 29.03
CA LEU A 586 -2.31 5.69 27.77
C LEU A 586 -1.45 4.45 27.50
N GLY A 587 -2.07 3.40 26.98
CA GLY A 587 -1.35 2.21 26.48
C GLY A 587 -0.52 2.52 25.22
N PRO A 588 0.42 1.63 24.83
CA PRO A 588 1.29 1.88 23.69
C PRO A 588 0.55 2.14 22.38
N GLN A 589 -0.46 1.33 22.10
CA GLN A 589 -1.25 1.46 20.85
C GLN A 589 -2.06 2.75 20.85
N THR A 590 -2.76 3.05 21.94
CA THR A 590 -3.56 4.28 22.07
C THR A 590 -2.68 5.52 22.01
N ARG A 591 -1.44 5.45 22.56
CA ARG A 591 -0.46 6.52 22.49
C ARG A 591 -0.01 6.78 21.05
N ARG A 592 0.15 5.75 20.23
CA ARG A 592 0.46 5.92 18.80
C ARG A 592 -0.60 6.76 18.11
N TYR A 593 -1.89 6.42 18.26
CA TYR A 593 -2.98 7.23 17.68
C TYR A 593 -3.08 8.62 18.29
N ALA A 594 -2.82 8.75 19.59
CA ALA A 594 -2.79 10.05 20.26
C ALA A 594 -1.62 10.93 19.76
N SER A 595 -0.47 10.33 19.44
CA SER A 595 0.67 11.04 18.82
C SER A 595 0.27 11.62 17.48
N ASP A 596 -0.43 10.84 16.65
CA ASP A 596 -0.86 11.28 15.33
C ASP A 596 -1.92 12.38 15.45
N LEU A 597 -2.87 12.25 16.38
CA LEU A 597 -3.85 13.31 16.67
C LEU A 597 -3.16 14.61 17.05
N LEU A 598 -2.18 14.56 17.98
CA LEU A 598 -1.48 15.74 18.47
C LEU A 598 -0.59 16.38 17.40
N LEU A 599 -0.03 15.59 16.48
CA LEU A 599 0.93 16.02 15.48
C LEU A 599 0.27 16.49 14.18
N TYR A 600 -0.70 15.74 13.66
CA TYR A 600 -1.27 16.00 12.33
C TYR A 600 -2.51 16.88 12.33
N ILE A 601 -3.04 17.22 13.50
CA ILE A 601 -4.16 18.15 13.64
C ILE A 601 -3.66 19.43 14.26
N GLU A 602 -3.47 20.46 13.45
CA GLU A 602 -2.78 21.71 13.81
C GLU A 602 -3.31 22.39 15.10
N ILE A 603 -4.62 22.33 15.35
CA ILE A 603 -5.25 22.90 16.56
C ILE A 603 -4.67 22.32 17.88
N HIS A 604 -3.99 21.17 17.81
CA HIS A 604 -3.40 20.48 18.96
C HIS A 604 -1.89 20.69 19.09
N HIS A 605 -1.23 21.37 18.13
CA HIS A 605 0.23 21.62 18.17
C HIS A 605 0.67 22.34 19.43
N ASP A 606 -0.12 23.31 19.93
CA ASP A 606 0.22 24.03 21.15
C ASP A 606 0.23 23.12 22.39
N ALA A 607 -0.73 22.20 22.48
CA ALA A 607 -0.78 21.17 23.53
C ALA A 607 0.41 20.22 23.44
N LEU A 608 0.74 19.72 22.24
CA LEU A 608 1.88 18.84 21.99
C LEU A 608 3.19 19.49 22.43
N LEU A 609 3.48 20.70 21.92
CA LEU A 609 4.70 21.43 22.25
C LEU A 609 4.79 21.73 23.74
N THR A 610 3.66 22.09 24.38
CA THR A 610 3.61 22.31 25.82
C THR A 610 3.89 21.03 26.61
N GLY A 611 3.40 19.88 26.15
CA GLY A 611 3.68 18.59 26.76
C GLY A 611 5.16 18.18 26.66
N LEU A 612 5.78 18.45 25.51
CA LEU A 612 7.21 18.22 25.26
C LEU A 612 8.09 19.16 26.10
N GLU A 613 7.80 20.47 26.12
CA GLU A 613 8.55 21.48 26.88
C GLU A 613 8.50 21.22 28.40
N LYS A 614 7.38 20.72 28.89
CA LYS A 614 7.20 20.35 30.30
C LYS A 614 7.72 18.97 30.65
N GLY A 615 8.22 18.18 29.68
CA GLY A 615 8.65 16.82 29.88
C GLY A 615 7.54 15.84 30.27
N VAL A 616 6.28 16.17 30.00
CA VAL A 616 5.16 15.24 30.15
C VAL A 616 5.24 14.16 29.08
N ILE A 617 5.55 14.58 27.85
CA ILE A 617 5.87 13.73 26.69
C ILE A 617 7.38 13.84 26.48
N ASN A 618 8.08 12.72 26.45
CA ASN A 618 9.49 12.72 26.06
C ASN A 618 9.60 12.76 24.53
N ILE A 619 10.59 13.49 24.02
CA ILE A 619 10.75 13.69 22.58
C ILE A 619 10.91 12.36 21.83
N GLY A 620 11.63 11.39 22.43
CA GLY A 620 11.83 10.07 21.87
C GLY A 620 10.55 9.25 21.73
N GLU A 621 9.51 9.50 22.56
CA GLU A 621 8.22 8.81 22.45
C GLU A 621 7.42 9.16 21.18
N MET A 622 7.72 10.32 20.58
CA MET A 622 7.01 10.81 19.40
C MET A 622 7.60 10.30 18.08
N ASN A 623 8.74 9.59 18.14
CA ASN A 623 9.45 9.12 16.94
C ASN A 623 9.56 10.23 15.88
N PHE A 624 10.13 11.37 16.26
CA PHE A 624 10.30 12.54 15.38
C PHE A 624 11.36 12.26 14.31
N ASP A 625 11.01 11.46 13.31
CA ASP A 625 11.72 11.40 12.06
C ASP A 625 11.64 12.75 11.32
N LEU A 626 12.33 12.86 10.21
CA LEU A 626 12.39 14.11 9.46
C LEU A 626 11.01 14.58 8.99
N GLU A 627 10.14 13.66 8.57
CA GLU A 627 8.78 13.98 8.10
C GLU A 627 7.92 14.52 9.25
N ARG A 628 7.94 13.85 10.39
CA ARG A 628 7.19 14.28 11.58
C ARG A 628 7.69 15.62 12.12
N ARG A 629 9.01 15.90 12.07
CA ARG A 629 9.57 17.23 12.41
C ARG A 629 9.09 18.31 11.44
N ARG A 630 9.05 18.01 10.13
CA ARG A 630 8.57 18.95 9.10
C ARG A 630 7.13 19.39 9.33
N THR A 631 6.28 18.56 9.90
CA THR A 631 4.91 18.93 10.25
C THR A 631 4.89 20.16 11.16
N LEU A 632 5.80 20.24 12.11
CA LEU A 632 5.89 21.36 13.06
C LEU A 632 6.81 22.49 12.59
N LEU A 633 7.81 22.19 11.74
CA LEU A 633 8.80 23.17 11.31
C LEU A 633 8.42 23.88 10.00
N TRP A 634 7.83 23.14 9.05
CA TRP A 634 7.63 23.65 7.68
C TRP A 634 6.17 23.67 7.23
N TRP A 635 5.41 22.62 7.53
CA TRP A 635 4.05 22.44 6.98
C TRP A 635 2.96 23.19 7.75
N THR A 636 3.22 23.70 8.94
CA THR A 636 2.30 24.60 9.63
C THR A 636 2.54 26.04 9.19
N ASP A 637 1.49 26.84 9.09
CA ASP A 637 1.61 28.30 8.87
C ASP A 637 1.80 29.07 10.18
N ASN A 638 1.70 28.38 11.33
CA ASN A 638 1.81 29.02 12.65
C ASN A 638 3.26 29.31 13.04
N THR A 639 3.66 30.58 12.95
CA THR A 639 5.01 31.04 13.27
C THR A 639 5.44 30.70 14.70
N LYS A 640 4.51 30.74 15.68
CA LYS A 640 4.84 30.37 17.07
C LYS A 640 5.17 28.89 17.20
N THR A 641 4.40 28.03 16.50
CA THR A 641 4.66 26.59 16.44
C THR A 641 6.04 26.34 15.86
N LYS A 642 6.39 26.96 14.72
CA LYS A 642 7.71 26.83 14.10
C LYS A 642 8.84 27.23 15.04
N GLN A 643 8.73 28.39 15.71
CA GLN A 643 9.76 28.87 16.63
C GLN A 643 9.97 27.95 17.83
N ARG A 644 8.88 27.46 18.43
CA ARG A 644 8.94 26.52 19.57
C ARG A 644 9.52 25.18 19.14
N ALA A 645 9.10 24.65 18.00
CA ALA A 645 9.61 23.40 17.44
C ALA A 645 11.11 23.52 17.12
N ALA A 646 11.55 24.60 16.46
CA ALA A 646 12.94 24.82 16.16
C ALA A 646 13.80 24.83 17.43
N LYS A 647 13.36 25.53 18.48
CA LYS A 647 14.05 25.54 19.78
C LYS A 647 14.09 24.13 20.40
N LEU A 648 12.95 23.42 20.41
CA LEU A 648 12.83 22.10 20.98
C LEU A 648 13.76 21.09 20.28
N PHE A 649 13.84 21.14 18.97
CA PHE A 649 14.67 20.21 18.19
C PHE A 649 16.17 20.60 18.20
N SER A 650 16.52 21.87 18.39
CA SER A 650 17.90 22.30 18.59
C SER A 650 18.47 21.86 19.95
N ASP A 651 17.63 21.82 20.97
CA ASP A 651 18.04 21.49 22.35
C ASP A 651 17.80 19.99 22.68
N ALA A 652 17.10 19.26 21.80
CA ALA A 652 16.63 17.92 22.08
C ALA A 652 17.74 16.87 22.05
N GLY A 653 18.26 16.54 23.20
CA GLY A 653 19.07 15.35 23.47
C GLY A 653 20.53 15.42 23.01
N VAL A 654 20.86 16.34 22.10
CA VAL A 654 22.19 16.39 21.50
C VAL A 654 23.27 16.82 22.51
N VAL A 655 22.96 17.72 23.43
CA VAL A 655 23.98 18.30 24.34
C VAL A 655 24.45 17.32 25.40
N ASN A 656 23.58 16.51 26.00
CA ASN A 656 23.97 15.60 27.09
C ASN A 656 24.62 14.30 26.59
N ARG A 657 24.21 13.77 25.44
CA ARG A 657 24.77 12.51 24.90
C ARG A 657 25.94 12.74 23.94
N GLN A 658 26.04 13.95 23.34
CA GLN A 658 27.15 14.33 22.47
C GLN A 658 28.50 14.15 23.15
N GLN A 659 28.61 14.50 24.44
CA GLN A 659 29.85 14.30 25.21
C GLN A 659 30.20 12.81 25.35
N ALA A 660 29.22 11.94 25.53
CA ALA A 660 29.41 10.49 25.59
C ALA A 660 29.88 9.94 24.26
N ILE A 661 29.27 10.40 23.16
CA ILE A 661 29.64 10.03 21.79
C ILE A 661 31.05 10.49 21.47
N GLU A 662 31.38 11.76 21.72
CA GLU A 662 32.75 12.30 21.51
C GLU A 662 33.79 11.56 22.36
N LYS A 663 33.49 11.23 23.62
CA LYS A 663 34.37 10.45 24.48
C LYS A 663 34.67 9.05 23.91
N MET A 664 33.69 8.42 23.26
CA MET A 664 33.82 7.08 22.69
C MET A 664 34.28 7.05 21.22
N LYS A 665 34.26 8.20 20.52
CA LYS A 665 34.69 8.33 19.13
C LYS A 665 36.03 7.68 18.78
N PRO A 666 37.07 7.72 19.65
CA PRO A 666 38.33 7.00 19.38
C PRO A 666 38.17 5.50 19.18
N ALA A 667 37.10 4.87 19.75
CA ALA A 667 36.83 3.44 19.56
C ALA A 667 36.62 3.06 18.09
N LEU A 668 36.18 3.99 17.26
CA LEU A 668 35.94 3.74 15.80
C LEU A 668 37.24 3.45 15.04
N THR A 669 38.37 3.98 15.51
CA THR A 669 39.68 3.83 14.85
C THR A 669 40.56 2.76 15.51
N LEU A 670 40.20 2.26 16.68
CA LEU A 670 40.89 1.18 17.34
C LEU A 670 40.65 -0.16 16.64
N THR A 671 41.69 -1.00 16.64
CA THR A 671 41.59 -2.40 16.20
C THR A 671 40.78 -3.19 17.22
N GLY A 672 39.59 -3.70 16.81
CA GLY A 672 38.72 -4.50 17.68
C GLY A 672 39.05 -5.98 17.59
N ASN A 673 38.77 -6.69 18.67
CA ASN A 673 38.87 -8.16 18.79
C ASN A 673 37.48 -8.76 18.97
N ALA A 674 37.05 -9.61 18.03
CA ALA A 674 35.67 -10.16 18.01
C ALA A 674 35.40 -11.10 19.21
N ASP A 675 36.43 -11.85 19.71
CA ASP A 675 36.27 -12.76 20.86
C ASP A 675 36.06 -11.96 22.14
N GLN A 676 36.79 -10.87 22.31
CA GLN A 676 36.59 -9.95 23.44
C GLN A 676 35.27 -9.22 23.32
N GLY A 677 34.87 -8.81 22.08
CA GLY A 677 33.57 -8.24 21.79
C GLY A 677 32.40 -9.16 22.11
N ALA A 678 32.56 -10.47 21.87
CA ALA A 678 31.56 -11.47 22.25
C ALA A 678 31.36 -11.55 23.78
N LEU A 679 32.42 -11.36 24.55
CA LEU A 679 32.35 -11.31 26.02
C LEU A 679 31.64 -10.03 26.49
N VAL A 680 31.93 -8.90 25.87
CA VAL A 680 31.24 -7.63 26.14
C VAL A 680 29.76 -7.78 25.84
N PHE A 681 29.40 -8.33 24.66
CA PHE A 681 28.00 -8.58 24.27
C PHE A 681 27.30 -9.48 25.31
N ALA A 682 27.90 -10.59 25.70
CA ALA A 682 27.31 -11.53 26.66
C ALA A 682 27.03 -10.86 28.02
N ASN A 683 27.94 -9.99 28.48
CA ASN A 683 27.83 -9.35 29.79
C ASN A 683 26.91 -8.12 29.81
N VAL A 684 26.78 -7.39 28.69
CA VAL A 684 26.09 -6.10 28.65
C VAL A 684 24.82 -6.19 27.83
N CYS A 685 24.84 -6.79 26.65
CA CYS A 685 23.77 -6.69 25.64
C CYS A 685 22.80 -7.87 25.65
N ALA A 686 23.30 -9.10 25.96
CA ALA A 686 22.54 -10.35 25.84
C ALA A 686 21.33 -10.45 26.78
N ASN A 687 21.28 -9.65 27.84
CA ASN A 687 20.11 -9.59 28.72
C ASN A 687 18.85 -9.06 28.00
N CYS A 688 19.01 -8.29 26.93
CA CYS A 688 17.92 -7.68 26.20
C CYS A 688 17.88 -8.04 24.71
N HIS A 689 19.03 -8.28 24.08
CA HIS A 689 19.12 -8.44 22.63
C HIS A 689 19.53 -9.86 22.23
N VAL A 690 18.89 -10.36 21.17
CA VAL A 690 19.32 -11.59 20.49
C VAL A 690 20.34 -11.25 19.41
N TYR A 691 21.46 -11.97 19.37
CA TYR A 691 22.45 -11.94 18.31
C TYR A 691 22.90 -13.37 17.97
N GLY A 692 22.51 -13.85 16.79
CA GLY A 692 22.62 -15.27 16.44
C GLY A 692 21.76 -16.13 17.35
N SER A 693 22.38 -17.12 18.00
CA SER A 693 21.72 -18.01 18.98
C SER A 693 21.83 -17.52 20.43
N LYS A 694 22.41 -16.34 20.68
CA LYS A 694 22.70 -15.84 22.03
C LYS A 694 21.77 -14.69 22.41
N GLY A 695 21.42 -14.63 23.71
CA GLY A 695 20.69 -13.53 24.31
C GLY A 695 19.18 -13.70 24.40
N ASN A 696 18.49 -12.64 24.86
CA ASN A 696 17.05 -12.62 25.13
C ASN A 696 16.33 -11.62 24.19
N SER A 697 15.17 -12.02 23.69
CA SER A 697 14.34 -11.17 22.82
C SER A 697 13.47 -10.21 23.66
N VAL A 698 14.13 -9.23 24.29
CA VAL A 698 13.45 -8.12 24.99
C VAL A 698 13.51 -6.87 24.14
N GLY A 699 14.69 -6.48 23.69
CA GLY A 699 14.91 -5.44 22.69
C GLY A 699 14.90 -6.01 21.28
N PRO A 700 15.12 -5.17 20.25
CA PRO A 700 15.22 -5.62 18.86
C PRO A 700 16.35 -6.65 18.68
N ALA A 701 16.11 -7.62 17.79
CA ALA A 701 17.15 -8.57 17.43
C ALA A 701 18.29 -7.86 16.67
N LEU A 702 19.54 -8.20 17.02
CA LEU A 702 20.73 -7.60 16.42
C LEU A 702 21.35 -8.48 15.32
N THR A 703 20.64 -9.49 14.84
CA THR A 703 21.15 -10.46 13.86
C THR A 703 21.71 -9.82 12.59
N GLU A 704 21.15 -8.68 12.20
CA GLU A 704 21.55 -7.94 11.01
C GLU A 704 22.21 -6.58 11.31
N ILE A 705 22.60 -6.37 12.54
CA ILE A 705 23.25 -5.13 12.98
C ILE A 705 24.59 -4.85 12.25
N ASN A 706 25.23 -5.90 11.73
CA ASN A 706 26.46 -5.81 10.95
C ASN A 706 26.30 -5.00 9.65
N ARG A 707 25.07 -4.70 9.25
CA ARG A 707 24.78 -3.86 8.07
C ARG A 707 24.88 -2.36 8.38
N LYS A 708 24.83 -1.99 9.65
CA LYS A 708 25.03 -0.61 10.09
C LYS A 708 26.52 -0.28 10.22
N SER A 709 26.88 1.00 10.00
CA SER A 709 28.23 1.47 10.25
C SER A 709 28.59 1.39 11.73
N LYS A 710 29.87 1.34 12.07
CA LYS A 710 30.34 1.36 13.46
C LYS A 710 29.84 2.60 14.20
N GLU A 711 29.87 3.74 13.51
CA GLU A 711 29.39 5.02 14.01
C GLU A 711 27.91 4.96 14.36
N ALA A 712 27.08 4.40 13.48
CA ALA A 712 25.64 4.26 13.72
C ALA A 712 25.35 3.32 14.90
N ILE A 713 26.03 2.17 14.95
CA ILE A 713 25.89 1.22 16.05
C ILE A 713 26.32 1.87 17.39
N MET A 714 27.46 2.55 17.39
CA MET A 714 27.95 3.26 18.57
C MET A 714 26.97 4.34 19.04
N HIS A 715 26.39 5.12 18.10
CA HIS A 715 25.40 6.14 18.41
C HIS A 715 24.18 5.55 19.09
N GLU A 716 23.60 4.48 18.54
CA GLU A 716 22.42 3.80 19.11
C GLU A 716 22.70 3.18 20.49
N ILE A 717 23.92 2.72 20.73
CA ILE A 717 24.35 2.22 22.05
C ILE A 717 24.44 3.35 23.07
N LEU A 718 24.97 4.50 22.67
CA LEU A 718 25.25 5.62 23.57
C LEU A 718 24.06 6.55 23.80
N ASP A 719 23.14 6.63 22.83
CA ASP A 719 21.92 7.44 22.89
C ASP A 719 20.66 6.61 22.52
N PRO A 720 20.30 5.64 23.38
CA PRO A 720 19.18 4.75 23.13
C PRO A 720 17.80 5.43 23.19
N ASN A 721 17.75 6.67 23.62
CA ASN A 721 16.53 7.48 23.75
C ASN A 721 16.33 8.49 22.62
N SER A 722 17.29 8.63 21.70
CA SER A 722 17.20 9.56 20.58
C SER A 722 16.07 9.22 19.61
N ALA A 723 15.81 7.89 19.42
CA ALA A 723 14.71 7.39 18.63
C ALA A 723 14.27 6.01 19.14
N VAL A 724 13.20 5.96 19.92
CA VAL A 724 12.69 4.71 20.50
C VAL A 724 11.42 4.29 19.76
N ASP A 725 11.45 3.11 19.14
CA ASP A 725 10.23 2.48 18.64
C ASP A 725 9.24 2.27 19.80
N THR A 726 7.98 2.64 19.61
CA THR A 726 6.93 2.60 20.63
C THR A 726 6.77 1.22 21.28
N ARG A 727 7.11 0.15 20.55
CA ARG A 727 7.11 -1.23 21.05
C ARG A 727 8.15 -1.49 22.16
N TYR A 728 9.22 -0.70 22.21
CA TYR A 728 10.34 -0.87 23.14
C TYR A 728 10.40 0.21 24.22
N ILE A 729 9.39 1.07 24.32
CA ILE A 729 9.25 2.00 25.44
C ILE A 729 8.94 1.21 26.72
N SER A 730 9.66 1.52 27.78
CA SER A 730 9.46 0.89 29.07
C SER A 730 8.16 1.35 29.76
N HIS A 731 7.48 0.41 30.41
CA HIS A 731 6.24 0.64 31.13
C HIS A 731 6.37 0.14 32.58
N ARG A 732 5.64 0.81 33.47
CA ARG A 732 5.42 0.37 34.87
C ARG A 732 3.98 -0.09 34.99
N LEU A 733 3.80 -1.39 35.27
CA LEU A 733 2.52 -1.99 35.57
C LEU A 733 2.42 -2.23 37.08
N GLU A 734 1.38 -1.67 37.72
CA GLU A 734 1.06 -1.88 39.11
C GLU A 734 -0.24 -2.72 39.21
N THR A 735 -0.17 -3.81 39.95
CA THR A 735 -1.32 -4.67 40.18
C THR A 735 -2.14 -4.19 41.39
N ARG A 736 -3.42 -4.57 41.47
CA ARG A 736 -4.26 -4.28 42.63
C ARG A 736 -3.76 -4.98 43.91
N SER A 737 -3.04 -6.08 43.78
CA SER A 737 -2.35 -6.77 44.86
C SER A 737 -1.06 -6.10 45.33
N GLY A 738 -0.63 -4.98 44.71
CA GLY A 738 0.56 -4.21 45.07
C GLY A 738 1.84 -4.67 44.34
N GLY A 739 1.76 -5.62 43.43
CA GLY A 739 2.90 -6.03 42.59
C GLY A 739 3.27 -4.91 41.58
N ILE A 740 4.60 -4.64 41.43
CA ILE A 740 5.13 -3.69 40.45
C ILE A 740 6.00 -4.43 39.45
N HIS A 741 5.70 -4.24 38.18
CA HIS A 741 6.42 -4.83 37.07
C HIS A 741 6.88 -3.72 36.09
N ILE A 742 8.18 -3.71 35.78
CA ILE A 742 8.78 -2.77 34.81
C ILE A 742 9.35 -3.60 33.65
N GLY A 743 9.04 -3.18 32.43
CA GLY A 743 9.47 -3.84 31.21
C GLY A 743 8.78 -3.25 29.98
N ILE A 744 8.91 -3.89 28.85
CA ILE A 744 8.18 -3.56 27.63
C ILE A 744 6.83 -4.30 27.61
N VAL A 745 5.84 -3.72 26.94
CA VAL A 745 4.56 -4.39 26.72
C VAL A 745 4.71 -5.31 25.51
N ALA A 746 4.86 -6.61 25.78
CA ALA A 746 5.05 -7.63 24.75
C ALA A 746 3.72 -8.05 24.09
N LEU A 747 2.62 -8.02 24.85
CA LEU A 747 1.28 -8.30 24.37
C LEU A 747 0.28 -7.43 25.12
N GLU A 748 -0.61 -6.81 24.39
CA GLU A 748 -1.76 -6.09 24.93
C GLU A 748 -3.02 -6.49 24.17
N ASN A 749 -4.03 -6.96 24.87
CA ASN A 749 -5.34 -7.25 24.32
C ASN A 749 -6.46 -6.91 25.32
N ASP A 750 -7.69 -7.20 24.97
CA ASP A 750 -8.88 -6.84 25.77
C ASP A 750 -8.92 -7.50 27.14
N ARG A 751 -8.20 -8.59 27.36
CA ARG A 751 -8.26 -9.39 28.56
C ARG A 751 -7.04 -9.26 29.45
N GLN A 752 -5.85 -9.02 28.86
CA GLN A 752 -4.58 -9.10 29.59
C GLN A 752 -3.50 -8.21 28.98
N VAL A 753 -2.51 -7.90 29.79
CA VAL A 753 -1.27 -7.26 29.39
C VAL A 753 -0.10 -8.15 29.81
N THR A 754 0.82 -8.42 28.88
CA THR A 754 2.06 -9.14 29.16
C THR A 754 3.22 -8.17 29.18
N ILE A 755 3.91 -8.07 30.29
CA ILE A 755 5.15 -7.30 30.47
C ILE A 755 6.35 -8.23 30.31
N LYS A 756 7.24 -7.93 29.41
CA LYS A 756 8.52 -8.59 29.23
C LYS A 756 9.62 -7.79 29.93
N LYS A 757 10.27 -8.39 30.91
CA LYS A 757 11.33 -7.79 31.71
C LYS A 757 12.71 -8.02 31.12
N MET A 758 13.68 -7.27 31.58
CA MET A 758 15.10 -7.58 31.34
C MET A 758 15.37 -9.03 31.70
N GLY A 759 16.15 -9.74 30.87
CA GLY A 759 16.39 -11.17 30.98
C GLY A 759 15.31 -12.06 30.35
N GLY A 760 14.30 -11.46 29.67
CA GLY A 760 13.33 -12.19 28.86
C GLY A 760 12.16 -12.80 29.63
N THR A 761 12.07 -12.60 30.97
CA THR A 761 10.94 -13.11 31.76
C THR A 761 9.67 -12.34 31.41
N GLU A 762 8.60 -13.07 31.11
CA GLU A 762 7.28 -12.52 30.81
C GLU A 762 6.33 -12.69 31.99
N ILE A 763 5.57 -11.65 32.29
CA ILE A 763 4.52 -11.66 33.31
C ILE A 763 3.24 -11.18 32.64
N THR A 764 2.23 -12.05 32.68
CA THR A 764 0.90 -11.74 32.16
C THR A 764 -0.01 -11.38 33.32
N VAL A 765 -0.68 -10.22 33.22
CA VAL A 765 -1.62 -9.70 34.21
C VAL A 765 -2.96 -9.46 33.53
N LEU A 766 -4.04 -9.97 34.14
CA LEU A 766 -5.40 -9.70 33.66
C LEU A 766 -5.71 -8.22 33.83
N ARG A 767 -6.45 -7.63 32.90
CA ARG A 767 -6.85 -6.22 32.98
C ARG A 767 -7.64 -5.91 34.26
N SER A 768 -8.45 -6.84 34.72
CA SER A 768 -9.16 -6.72 36.02
C SER A 768 -8.23 -6.52 37.21
N ASP A 769 -7.01 -7.05 37.16
CA ASP A 769 -6.02 -6.98 38.22
C ASP A 769 -5.06 -5.81 38.10
N ILE A 770 -5.08 -5.12 36.96
CA ILE A 770 -4.27 -3.93 36.76
C ILE A 770 -4.88 -2.77 37.55
N LYS A 771 -4.05 -2.19 38.44
CA LYS A 771 -4.35 -0.93 39.12
C LYS A 771 -3.95 0.26 38.24
N GLN A 772 -2.72 0.18 37.66
CA GLN A 772 -2.17 1.22 36.82
C GLN A 772 -1.15 0.62 35.83
N LEU A 773 -1.22 1.06 34.58
CA LEU A 773 -0.19 0.84 33.57
C LEU A 773 0.26 2.23 33.08
N SER A 774 1.52 2.57 33.29
CA SER A 774 2.06 3.88 32.92
C SER A 774 3.36 3.71 32.14
N SER A 775 3.54 4.54 31.11
CA SER A 775 4.80 4.66 30.40
C SER A 775 5.83 5.36 31.23
N LEU A 776 7.06 4.91 31.15
CA LEU A 776 8.22 5.61 31.70
C LEU A 776 8.82 6.61 30.71
N GLY A 777 8.38 6.56 29.42
CA GLY A 777 8.78 7.51 28.38
C GLY A 777 10.21 7.32 27.86
N THR A 778 10.86 6.22 28.22
CA THR A 778 12.27 5.92 27.86
C THR A 778 12.40 4.50 27.37
N SER A 779 13.46 4.23 26.61
CA SER A 779 13.88 2.87 26.28
C SER A 779 14.14 2.07 27.55
N LEU A 780 13.92 0.76 27.48
CA LEU A 780 14.39 -0.13 28.53
C LEU A 780 15.93 -0.28 28.49
N MET A 781 16.57 0.03 27.37
CA MET A 781 18.02 0.12 27.24
C MET A 781 18.54 1.33 28.03
N MET A 782 19.44 1.08 28.94
CA MET A 782 19.96 2.12 29.87
C MET A 782 20.92 3.07 29.15
N GLU A 783 20.83 4.33 29.46
CA GLU A 783 21.87 5.31 29.17
C GLU A 783 23.07 5.11 30.12
N GLY A 784 24.23 5.65 29.74
CA GLY A 784 25.43 5.62 30.61
C GLY A 784 26.31 4.40 30.41
N LEU A 785 26.08 3.60 29.38
CA LEU A 785 26.90 2.44 29.06
C LEU A 785 28.39 2.80 28.82
N GLU A 786 28.68 4.03 28.39
CA GLU A 786 30.03 4.59 28.27
C GLU A 786 30.79 4.71 29.61
N GLY A 787 30.09 4.62 30.73
CA GLY A 787 30.68 4.58 32.05
C GLY A 787 31.17 3.19 32.45
N SER A 788 30.60 2.15 31.83
CA SER A 788 30.91 0.75 32.10
C SER A 788 31.80 0.08 31.04
N LEU A 789 32.03 0.76 29.89
CA LEU A 789 32.86 0.30 28.79
C LEU A 789 34.09 1.18 28.59
N THR A 790 35.24 0.58 28.38
CA THR A 790 36.41 1.30 27.88
C THR A 790 36.28 1.49 26.36
N GLN A 791 37.05 2.43 25.79
CA GLN A 791 37.08 2.64 24.32
C GLN A 791 37.51 1.36 23.60
N GLN A 792 38.43 0.55 24.15
CA GLN A 792 38.82 -0.70 23.55
C GLN A 792 37.68 -1.73 23.59
N GLN A 793 36.96 -1.85 24.70
CA GLN A 793 35.80 -2.73 24.79
C GLN A 793 34.66 -2.32 23.83
N MET A 794 34.47 -1.03 23.62
CA MET A 794 33.55 -0.53 22.57
C MET A 794 34.03 -0.93 21.17
N ALA A 795 35.32 -0.77 20.89
CA ALA A 795 35.89 -1.19 19.58
C ALA A 795 35.76 -2.71 19.37
N ASP A 796 35.97 -3.51 20.41
CA ASP A 796 35.82 -4.97 20.39
C ASP A 796 34.36 -5.36 20.14
N LEU A 797 33.41 -4.72 20.83
CA LEU A 797 31.97 -4.91 20.64
C LEU A 797 31.51 -4.56 19.22
N LEU A 798 31.91 -3.40 18.73
CA LEU A 798 31.59 -2.97 17.37
C LEU A 798 32.17 -3.94 16.34
N HIS A 799 33.39 -4.43 16.54
CA HIS A 799 33.98 -5.42 15.65
C HIS A 799 33.24 -6.76 15.68
N TYR A 800 32.83 -7.22 16.86
CA TYR A 800 32.03 -8.44 17.02
C TYR A 800 30.67 -8.33 16.33
N LEU A 801 29.95 -7.22 16.54
CA LEU A 801 28.64 -7.01 15.93
C LEU A 801 28.71 -6.88 14.40
N GLN A 802 29.82 -6.32 13.88
CA GLN A 802 30.03 -6.22 12.43
C GLN A 802 30.44 -7.51 11.74
N LYS A 803 31.03 -8.47 12.49
CA LYS A 803 31.44 -9.76 11.94
C LYS A 803 30.26 -10.58 11.38
N GLY A 804 29.05 -10.27 11.84
CA GLY A 804 27.84 -11.02 11.52
C GLY A 804 27.59 -12.16 12.50
N ALA A 805 26.31 -12.45 12.72
CA ALA A 805 25.89 -13.61 13.50
C ALA A 805 25.99 -14.85 12.61
N ASN A 806 26.98 -15.73 12.85
CA ASN A 806 27.06 -17.06 12.23
C ASN A 806 26.04 -17.99 12.88
#